data_c6f5feee82d3dec1c0680ddf8065fe06
#
_entry.id   c6f5feee82d3dec1c0680ddf8065fe06
#
_cell.length_a   1.000
_cell.length_b   1.000
_cell.length_c   1.000
_cell.angle_alpha   90.00
_cell.angle_beta   90.00
_cell.angle_gamma   90.00
#
_symmetry.space_group_name_H-M   'P 1'
#
loop_
_entity.id
_entity.type
_entity.pdbx_description
1 polymer ?
#
loop_
_entity_poly.entity_id
_entity_poly.type
_entity_poly.pdbx_seq_one_letter_code
_entity_poly.pdbx_strand_id
1 'polypeptide(L)'
;MKLRIFSSSRQIREYYNQKKQQNALLDSAIHIGEFLDKVCLSNFHKASSYESLLLMQEACLKSKDLEKKLGISVEFFAFLKNNEYLFSFFKELSLEKKSIEDLKNNDYYATYNEHLEILDEVYKNYLALLEKNSFYDDLSLPKNYTLNKDFLDEYEVIVYDLQGFLSKFEENLLSEISQIKEVVLSFKTSKFNLEYLSKLDFLKIFDLKINTHYEINLSKQEILKEEIFKTKNSKIKLKSFELRALQCAFVMDEISHFVRKGLKPENIVVITPDESFCELLRLFDKDNMLNFASGISIKESLFYQKFQALYESASSASFVYKNQEDYFEDVQMIFDYHNTLLHSLKLDFIEFKKYFDQKCDFEYFEKLLALFLENEKQELIYLIRKELYFIKDLLKNQSLTLKELIHLFFMQISQLSLSDVGGGKVTVMGLLESRGLCFDGVILVDFNEEFIPKRSVNELFLNNEVRKKAGLISYDRRENLQRFYYESLMKNALEISICFVENEEKSKSRFLDELDFDFFYETHIHQKAYLNALKLDYEGIKPNLTPIKAPILKHNPFEFPLSFSRFNLLENQKRTYYYRYILNLAEPRVLSEESKAKNQGNFIHKMLEIYYKNYANNDFDIKVFTNLLDKEYQKYNISELDLEVFKLKFIQFAKNEKEHFSKGFYVAHTELELNNILKLGADSIKLKGTIDRIDSSKEGNLIIDYKSGKVPSNSYQLAFYQALYDENASVGFYDLNSMQILHQKAKSLDELRERLKDLVLMSKEEIEFENEQDEYCPYKLIYKKELK
;
A
#
# COMPACT_ATOMS: atom_id res chain seq x y z
N MET A 1 -21.78 19.65 -23.03
CA MET A 1 -20.93 19.06 -21.95
C MET A 1 -19.47 19.20 -22.36
N LYS A 2 -18.56 19.52 -21.43
CA LYS A 2 -17.12 19.61 -21.75
C LYS A 2 -16.39 18.30 -21.42
N LEU A 3 -15.39 17.96 -22.22
CA LEU A 3 -14.44 16.90 -21.93
C LEU A 3 -13.13 17.51 -21.46
N ARG A 4 -12.65 17.12 -20.28
CA ARG A 4 -11.33 17.52 -19.77
C ARG A 4 -10.35 16.38 -19.87
N ILE A 5 -9.19 16.65 -20.44
CA ILE A 5 -8.13 15.68 -20.66
C ILE A 5 -6.96 16.04 -19.73
N PHE A 6 -6.61 15.11 -18.85
CA PHE A 6 -5.55 15.29 -17.87
C PHE A 6 -4.40 14.31 -18.09
N SER A 7 -3.22 14.69 -17.65
CA SER A 7 -2.01 13.87 -17.76
C SER A 7 -1.93 12.75 -16.70
N SER A 8 -2.76 12.80 -15.65
CA SER A 8 -2.77 11.78 -14.59
C SER A 8 -4.15 11.57 -13.97
N SER A 9 -4.42 10.34 -13.51
CA SER A 9 -5.65 10.00 -12.77
C SER A 9 -5.76 10.76 -11.43
N ARG A 10 -4.65 11.25 -10.88
CA ARG A 10 -4.63 12.06 -9.65
C ARG A 10 -5.19 13.45 -9.90
N GLN A 11 -4.85 14.07 -11.05
CA GLN A 11 -5.44 15.35 -11.46
C GLN A 11 -6.96 15.23 -11.66
N ILE A 12 -7.43 14.11 -12.22
CA ILE A 12 -8.88 13.85 -12.38
C ILE A 12 -9.55 13.82 -10.99
N ARG A 13 -8.96 13.08 -10.03
CA ARG A 13 -9.47 13.01 -8.65
C ARG A 13 -9.46 14.39 -7.98
N GLU A 14 -8.37 15.14 -8.16
CA GLU A 14 -8.25 16.49 -7.61
C GLU A 14 -9.31 17.43 -8.21
N TYR A 15 -9.50 17.41 -9.51
CA TYR A 15 -10.54 18.16 -10.20
C TYR A 15 -11.94 17.89 -9.64
N TYR A 16 -12.31 16.63 -9.44
CA TYR A 16 -13.61 16.27 -8.86
C TYR A 16 -13.70 16.62 -7.37
N ASN A 17 -12.62 16.48 -6.60
CA ASN A 17 -12.60 16.84 -5.18
C ASN A 17 -12.83 18.34 -4.96
N GLN A 18 -12.23 19.19 -5.78
CA GLN A 18 -12.43 20.64 -5.73
C GLN A 18 -13.89 21.04 -6.04
N LYS A 19 -14.61 20.20 -6.77
CA LYS A 19 -16.01 20.43 -7.20
C LYS A 19 -17.06 19.75 -6.30
N LYS A 20 -16.66 18.98 -5.30
CA LYS A 20 -17.56 18.18 -4.44
C LYS A 20 -18.72 18.96 -3.80
N GLN A 21 -18.55 20.26 -3.55
CA GLN A 21 -19.57 21.09 -2.91
C GLN A 21 -20.50 21.78 -3.92
N GLN A 22 -20.28 21.60 -5.21
CA GLN A 22 -21.11 22.21 -6.25
C GLN A 22 -22.26 21.26 -6.60
N ASN A 23 -23.49 21.71 -6.40
CA ASN A 23 -24.69 21.00 -6.86
C ASN A 23 -24.91 21.28 -8.36
N ALA A 24 -24.05 20.76 -9.21
CA ALA A 24 -24.07 20.96 -10.66
C ALA A 24 -23.62 19.70 -11.40
N LEU A 25 -24.02 19.58 -12.66
CA LEU A 25 -23.47 18.56 -13.55
C LEU A 25 -22.00 18.89 -13.83
N LEU A 26 -21.12 17.94 -13.55
CA LEU A 26 -19.68 18.12 -13.74
C LEU A 26 -19.28 17.78 -15.18
N ASP A 27 -18.23 18.43 -15.66
CA ASP A 27 -17.60 18.08 -16.94
C ASP A 27 -17.04 16.64 -16.85
N SER A 28 -17.04 15.92 -17.97
CA SER A 28 -16.37 14.63 -18.09
C SER A 28 -14.85 14.83 -18.02
N ALA A 29 -14.15 13.97 -17.29
CA ALA A 29 -12.70 14.05 -17.17
C ALA A 29 -12.07 12.67 -17.41
N ILE A 30 -11.09 12.60 -18.31
CA ILE A 30 -10.40 11.37 -18.68
C ILE A 30 -8.89 11.58 -18.73
N HIS A 31 -8.16 10.46 -18.66
CA HIS A 31 -6.70 10.44 -18.82
C HIS A 31 -6.32 10.53 -20.30
N ILE A 32 -5.17 11.14 -20.62
CA ILE A 32 -4.68 11.28 -21.99
C ILE A 32 -4.61 9.95 -22.76
N GLY A 33 -4.15 8.86 -22.12
CA GLY A 33 -4.11 7.56 -22.76
C GLY A 33 -5.49 7.05 -23.14
N GLU A 34 -6.49 7.23 -22.27
CA GLU A 34 -7.88 6.88 -22.55
C GLU A 34 -8.46 7.75 -23.67
N PHE A 35 -8.08 9.02 -23.71
CA PHE A 35 -8.49 9.91 -24.78
C PHE A 35 -7.96 9.42 -26.13
N LEU A 36 -6.67 9.08 -26.20
CA LEU A 36 -6.05 8.59 -27.44
C LEU A 36 -6.68 7.26 -27.90
N ASP A 37 -6.94 6.34 -26.98
CA ASP A 37 -7.60 5.06 -27.28
C ASP A 37 -9.04 5.24 -27.81
N LYS A 38 -9.75 6.27 -27.34
CA LYS A 38 -11.13 6.56 -27.78
C LYS A 38 -11.22 7.37 -29.07
N VAL A 39 -10.26 8.28 -29.27
CA VAL A 39 -10.31 9.23 -30.41
C VAL A 39 -9.62 8.68 -31.65
N CYS A 40 -8.60 7.83 -31.50
CA CYS A 40 -7.86 7.23 -32.61
C CYS A 40 -8.34 5.79 -32.85
N LEU A 41 -9.14 5.59 -33.88
CA LEU A 41 -9.60 4.26 -34.30
C LEU A 41 -8.63 3.64 -35.30
N SER A 42 -8.46 2.34 -35.23
CA SER A 42 -7.75 1.53 -36.22
C SER A 42 -8.66 0.40 -36.73
N ASN A 43 -8.47 0.02 -37.97
CA ASN A 43 -9.15 -1.12 -38.58
C ASN A 43 -8.58 -2.48 -38.09
N PHE A 44 -7.48 -2.44 -37.38
CA PHE A 44 -6.78 -3.60 -36.83
C PHE A 44 -7.06 -3.76 -35.34
N HIS A 45 -6.75 -4.93 -34.76
CA HIS A 45 -6.84 -5.18 -33.34
C HIS A 45 -5.60 -4.63 -32.61
N LYS A 46 -5.79 -4.11 -31.39
CA LYS A 46 -4.66 -3.67 -30.58
C LYS A 46 -3.85 -4.89 -30.13
N ALA A 47 -2.59 -4.97 -30.52
CA ALA A 47 -1.69 -6.00 -30.05
C ALA A 47 -1.47 -5.86 -28.53
N SER A 48 -1.48 -6.98 -27.81
CA SER A 48 -1.00 -7.01 -26.43
C SER A 48 0.50 -6.73 -26.35
N SER A 49 0.99 -6.37 -25.18
CA SER A 49 2.43 -6.16 -24.96
C SER A 49 3.27 -7.40 -25.34
N TYR A 50 2.73 -8.60 -25.13
CA TYR A 50 3.41 -9.86 -25.47
C TYR A 50 3.40 -10.13 -26.97
N GLU A 51 2.29 -9.89 -27.66
CA GLU A 51 2.23 -10.02 -29.11
C GLU A 51 3.22 -9.05 -29.77
N SER A 52 3.23 -7.79 -29.32
CA SER A 52 4.23 -6.80 -29.78
C SER A 52 5.66 -7.27 -29.53
N LEU A 53 5.94 -7.83 -28.35
CA LEU A 53 7.25 -8.34 -27.97
C LEU A 53 7.71 -9.49 -28.89
N LEU A 54 6.84 -10.48 -29.14
CA LEU A 54 7.14 -11.62 -30.01
C LEU A 54 7.35 -11.19 -31.46
N LEU A 55 6.50 -10.28 -31.96
CA LEU A 55 6.64 -9.75 -33.31
C LEU A 55 7.92 -8.93 -33.46
N MET A 56 8.33 -8.19 -32.43
CA MET A 56 9.60 -7.47 -32.44
C MET A 56 10.78 -8.43 -32.44
N GLN A 57 10.75 -9.49 -31.63
CA GLN A 57 11.76 -10.54 -31.66
C GLN A 57 11.84 -11.20 -33.04
N GLU A 58 10.70 -11.55 -33.68
CA GLU A 58 10.65 -12.10 -35.00
C GLU A 58 11.23 -11.12 -36.04
N ALA A 59 10.99 -9.85 -35.91
CA ALA A 59 11.56 -8.80 -36.73
C ALA A 59 13.10 -8.75 -36.59
N CYS A 60 13.57 -8.84 -35.35
CA CYS A 60 15.02 -8.88 -35.06
C CYS A 60 15.71 -10.13 -35.63
N LEU A 61 15.08 -11.31 -35.56
CA LEU A 61 15.61 -12.56 -36.14
C LEU A 61 15.77 -12.48 -37.65
N LYS A 62 15.03 -11.64 -38.34
CA LYS A 62 15.16 -11.43 -39.80
C LYS A 62 16.36 -10.54 -40.17
N SER A 63 16.90 -9.78 -39.21
CA SER A 63 18.06 -8.91 -39.41
C SER A 63 19.35 -9.65 -38.98
N LYS A 64 20.19 -9.99 -39.93
CA LYS A 64 21.40 -10.81 -39.70
C LYS A 64 22.53 -10.09 -38.95
N ASP A 65 22.57 -8.79 -39.00
CA ASP A 65 23.65 -7.95 -38.46
C ASP A 65 23.34 -7.35 -37.09
N LEU A 66 22.12 -7.51 -36.56
CA LEU A 66 21.67 -6.88 -35.32
C LEU A 66 22.55 -7.30 -34.11
N GLU A 67 22.72 -8.59 -33.92
CA GLU A 67 23.51 -9.11 -32.79
C GLU A 67 24.99 -8.78 -32.92
N LYS A 68 25.52 -8.94 -34.12
CA LYS A 68 26.96 -8.76 -34.43
C LYS A 68 27.42 -7.31 -34.32
N LYS A 69 26.58 -6.35 -34.77
CA LYS A 69 26.97 -4.93 -34.91
C LYS A 69 26.37 -4.08 -33.78
N LEU A 70 25.18 -4.38 -33.31
CA LEU A 70 24.50 -3.62 -32.25
C LEU A 70 24.59 -4.32 -30.87
N GLY A 71 25.06 -5.55 -30.80
CA GLY A 71 25.17 -6.29 -29.54
C GLY A 71 23.82 -6.64 -28.92
N ILE A 72 22.71 -6.54 -29.70
CA ILE A 72 21.36 -6.88 -29.22
C ILE A 72 21.15 -8.36 -29.52
N SER A 73 21.14 -9.17 -28.47
CA SER A 73 20.89 -10.61 -28.62
C SER A 73 19.44 -10.85 -29.05
N VAL A 74 19.28 -11.76 -30.01
CA VAL A 74 17.97 -12.25 -30.48
C VAL A 74 17.50 -13.48 -29.71
N GLU A 75 18.37 -14.03 -28.84
CA GLU A 75 17.99 -15.09 -27.92
C GLU A 75 16.93 -14.59 -26.96
N PHE A 76 15.87 -15.35 -26.72
CA PHE A 76 14.63 -14.91 -26.13
C PHE A 76 14.82 -14.18 -24.80
N PHE A 77 15.57 -14.75 -23.86
CA PHE A 77 15.75 -14.15 -22.54
C PHE A 77 16.67 -12.91 -22.54
N ALA A 78 17.70 -12.94 -23.35
CA ALA A 78 18.57 -11.79 -23.51
C ALA A 78 17.84 -10.64 -24.23
N PHE A 79 16.99 -10.98 -25.21
CA PHE A 79 16.12 -10.04 -25.88
C PHE A 79 15.11 -9.41 -24.92
N LEU A 80 14.48 -10.18 -24.04
CA LEU A 80 13.56 -9.67 -23.02
C LEU A 80 14.17 -8.59 -22.11
N LYS A 81 15.46 -8.70 -21.80
CA LYS A 81 16.16 -7.71 -20.98
C LYS A 81 16.47 -6.39 -21.72
N ASN A 82 16.62 -6.45 -23.04
CA ASN A 82 17.14 -5.34 -23.83
C ASN A 82 16.14 -4.76 -24.84
N ASN A 83 14.94 -5.34 -24.95
CA ASN A 83 13.94 -4.90 -25.93
C ASN A 83 13.40 -3.47 -25.70
N GLU A 84 13.39 -3.00 -24.44
CA GLU A 84 12.90 -1.66 -24.10
C GLU A 84 13.59 -0.56 -24.88
N TYR A 85 14.89 -0.70 -25.20
CA TYR A 85 15.62 0.28 -25.99
C TYR A 85 15.07 0.39 -27.42
N LEU A 86 14.74 -0.74 -28.04
CA LEU A 86 14.15 -0.74 -29.39
C LEU A 86 12.76 -0.13 -29.39
N PHE A 87 11.89 -0.58 -28.48
CA PHE A 87 10.54 -0.02 -28.37
C PHE A 87 10.54 1.46 -28.06
N SER A 88 11.36 1.92 -27.12
CA SER A 88 11.46 3.34 -26.77
C SER A 88 11.95 4.17 -27.95
N PHE A 89 12.96 3.69 -28.68
CA PHE A 89 13.51 4.38 -29.82
C PHE A 89 12.49 4.50 -30.98
N PHE A 90 11.87 3.38 -31.36
CA PHE A 90 10.87 3.41 -32.44
C PHE A 90 9.60 4.16 -32.04
N LYS A 91 9.18 4.11 -30.78
CA LYS A 91 8.06 4.88 -30.26
C LYS A 91 8.33 6.37 -30.34
N GLU A 92 9.50 6.82 -29.96
CA GLU A 92 9.87 8.23 -30.09
C GLU A 92 9.84 8.70 -31.57
N LEU A 93 10.44 7.92 -32.49
CA LEU A 93 10.39 8.25 -33.91
C LEU A 93 8.96 8.32 -34.44
N SER A 94 8.14 7.35 -34.09
CA SER A 94 6.75 7.32 -34.53
C SER A 94 5.95 8.50 -34.00
N LEU A 95 6.07 8.81 -32.69
CA LEU A 95 5.39 9.94 -32.06
C LEU A 95 5.86 11.30 -32.63
N GLU A 96 7.16 11.43 -32.93
CA GLU A 96 7.70 12.65 -33.54
C GLU A 96 7.53 12.70 -35.06
N LYS A 97 6.85 11.70 -35.64
CA LYS A 97 6.63 11.55 -37.11
C LYS A 97 7.92 11.67 -37.89
N LYS A 98 9.00 11.06 -37.38
CA LYS A 98 10.34 11.01 -38.00
C LYS A 98 10.60 9.66 -38.59
N SER A 99 11.34 9.63 -39.69
CA SER A 99 11.88 8.43 -40.28
C SER A 99 13.35 8.22 -39.85
N ILE A 100 13.86 7.01 -40.00
CA ILE A 100 15.29 6.75 -39.79
C ILE A 100 16.14 7.47 -40.84
N GLU A 101 15.61 7.72 -42.04
CA GLU A 101 16.25 8.54 -43.07
C GLU A 101 16.47 10.00 -42.62
N ASP A 102 15.51 10.57 -41.89
CA ASP A 102 15.68 11.89 -41.29
C ASP A 102 16.86 11.94 -40.31
N LEU A 103 17.11 10.83 -39.57
CA LEU A 103 18.26 10.73 -38.67
C LEU A 103 19.57 10.64 -39.43
N LYS A 104 19.64 9.82 -40.48
CA LYS A 104 20.84 9.65 -41.33
C LYS A 104 21.25 11.00 -41.98
N ASN A 105 20.28 11.74 -42.47
CA ASN A 105 20.53 13.06 -43.09
C ASN A 105 21.07 14.10 -42.10
N ASN A 106 20.92 13.86 -40.79
CA ASN A 106 21.41 14.73 -39.70
C ASN A 106 22.68 14.19 -39.00
N ASP A 107 23.16 13.00 -39.38
CA ASP A 107 24.39 12.43 -38.88
C ASP A 107 25.59 12.79 -39.80
N TYR A 108 26.11 14.00 -39.66
CA TYR A 108 27.18 14.56 -40.51
C TYR A 108 28.45 13.74 -40.58
N TYR A 109 28.74 12.96 -39.53
CA TYR A 109 29.94 12.15 -39.48
C TYR A 109 29.68 10.67 -39.88
N ALA A 110 28.47 10.37 -40.29
CA ALA A 110 28.02 9.03 -40.59
C ALA A 110 28.35 7.98 -39.50
N THR A 111 28.44 8.44 -38.24
CA THR A 111 28.89 7.64 -37.12
C THR A 111 27.90 6.49 -36.82
N TYR A 112 26.60 6.73 -37.12
CA TYR A 112 25.53 5.78 -36.81
C TYR A 112 24.92 5.14 -38.06
N ASN A 113 25.44 5.40 -39.28
CA ASN A 113 24.81 4.95 -40.53
C ASN A 113 24.52 3.46 -40.57
N GLU A 114 25.52 2.63 -40.24
CA GLU A 114 25.33 1.17 -40.26
C GLU A 114 24.30 0.73 -39.20
N HIS A 115 24.33 1.32 -38.01
CA HIS A 115 23.37 1.02 -36.91
C HIS A 115 21.97 1.42 -37.32
N LEU A 116 21.80 2.62 -37.89
CA LEU A 116 20.53 3.13 -38.37
C LEU A 116 19.96 2.29 -39.51
N GLU A 117 20.78 1.73 -40.42
CA GLU A 117 20.33 0.81 -41.47
C GLU A 117 19.75 -0.49 -40.88
N ILE A 118 20.41 -1.07 -39.92
CA ILE A 118 19.93 -2.25 -39.22
C ILE A 118 18.62 -1.97 -38.47
N LEU A 119 18.55 -0.85 -37.78
CA LEU A 119 17.34 -0.44 -37.05
C LEU A 119 16.16 -0.16 -38.00
N ASP A 120 16.43 0.42 -39.17
CA ASP A 120 15.43 0.62 -40.22
C ASP A 120 14.85 -0.67 -40.76
N GLU A 121 15.76 -1.67 -41.03
CA GLU A 121 15.35 -3.01 -41.43
C GLU A 121 14.48 -3.68 -40.38
N VAL A 122 14.87 -3.64 -39.10
CA VAL A 122 14.08 -4.19 -37.94
C VAL A 122 12.73 -3.51 -37.87
N TYR A 123 12.68 -2.18 -37.95
CA TYR A 123 11.43 -1.42 -37.83
C TYR A 123 10.46 -1.72 -38.99
N LYS A 124 10.96 -1.80 -40.23
CA LYS A 124 10.16 -2.19 -41.41
C LYS A 124 9.62 -3.60 -41.28
N ASN A 125 10.48 -4.55 -40.88
CA ASN A 125 10.07 -5.93 -40.61
C ASN A 125 8.98 -6.01 -39.54
N TYR A 126 9.13 -5.24 -38.49
CA TYR A 126 8.15 -5.20 -37.38
C TYR A 126 6.79 -4.67 -37.85
N LEU A 127 6.76 -3.53 -38.55
CA LEU A 127 5.52 -2.98 -39.09
C LEU A 127 4.84 -3.92 -40.08
N ALA A 128 5.60 -4.58 -40.94
CA ALA A 128 5.08 -5.61 -41.86
C ALA A 128 4.48 -6.83 -41.13
N LEU A 129 5.07 -7.22 -40.00
CA LEU A 129 4.55 -8.31 -39.19
C LEU A 129 3.26 -7.90 -38.46
N LEU A 130 3.15 -6.68 -37.95
CA LEU A 130 1.91 -6.15 -37.39
C LEU A 130 0.78 -6.17 -38.42
N GLU A 131 1.02 -5.63 -39.60
CA GLU A 131 0.04 -5.59 -40.70
C GLU A 131 -0.39 -6.99 -41.15
N LYS A 132 0.56 -7.91 -41.31
CA LYS A 132 0.28 -9.31 -41.67
C LYS A 132 -0.63 -10.02 -40.69
N ASN A 133 -0.51 -9.69 -39.41
CA ASN A 133 -1.33 -10.28 -38.32
C ASN A 133 -2.60 -9.46 -38.00
N SER A 134 -2.86 -8.40 -38.75
CA SER A 134 -3.98 -7.47 -38.53
C SER A 134 -3.96 -6.84 -37.12
N PHE A 135 -2.76 -6.50 -36.65
CA PHE A 135 -2.52 -5.82 -35.40
C PHE A 135 -2.06 -4.38 -35.58
N TYR A 136 -2.37 -3.56 -34.56
CA TYR A 136 -1.73 -2.25 -34.37
C TYR A 136 -1.24 -2.13 -32.91
N ASP A 137 -0.30 -1.24 -32.71
CA ASP A 137 0.23 -0.88 -31.40
C ASP A 137 0.58 0.63 -31.35
N ASP A 138 1.17 1.06 -30.21
CA ASP A 138 1.57 2.45 -30.02
C ASP A 138 2.62 2.95 -31.06
N LEU A 139 3.35 2.05 -31.73
CA LEU A 139 4.33 2.43 -32.74
C LEU A 139 3.69 2.64 -34.13
N SER A 140 2.64 1.90 -34.40
CA SER A 140 1.97 1.94 -35.72
C SER A 140 0.80 2.92 -35.77
N LEU A 141 0.11 3.14 -34.61
CA LEU A 141 -1.06 4.00 -34.49
C LEU A 141 -0.83 5.44 -35.00
N PRO A 142 0.29 6.14 -34.71
CA PRO A 142 0.51 7.50 -35.18
C PRO A 142 0.54 7.67 -36.70
N LYS A 143 0.74 6.58 -37.41
CA LYS A 143 0.77 6.55 -38.90
C LYS A 143 -0.59 6.21 -39.53
N ASN A 144 -1.37 5.37 -38.85
CA ASN A 144 -2.57 4.75 -39.42
C ASN A 144 -3.74 4.79 -38.43
N TYR A 145 -4.35 5.96 -38.24
CA TYR A 145 -5.56 6.11 -37.41
C TYR A 145 -6.66 6.85 -38.19
N THR A 146 -7.88 6.69 -37.72
CA THR A 146 -9.05 7.43 -38.19
C THR A 146 -9.69 8.10 -36.96
N LEU A 147 -10.08 9.38 -37.09
CA LEU A 147 -10.76 10.09 -36.00
C LEU A 147 -12.13 9.50 -35.73
N ASN A 148 -12.39 9.19 -34.47
CA ASN A 148 -13.70 8.82 -33.97
C ASN A 148 -14.58 10.04 -33.78
N LYS A 149 -15.31 10.40 -34.82
CA LYS A 149 -16.20 11.58 -34.83
C LYS A 149 -17.37 11.40 -33.86
N ASP A 150 -17.90 10.19 -33.74
CA ASP A 150 -19.03 9.86 -32.85
C ASP A 150 -18.68 10.17 -31.39
N PHE A 151 -17.48 9.76 -30.96
CA PHE A 151 -16.98 10.11 -29.62
C PHE A 151 -16.77 11.61 -29.43
N LEU A 152 -16.23 12.32 -30.46
CA LEU A 152 -16.04 13.74 -30.37
C LEU A 152 -17.39 14.50 -30.36
N ASP A 153 -18.42 13.97 -30.97
CA ASP A 153 -19.75 14.59 -31.06
C ASP A 153 -20.53 14.57 -29.72
N GLU A 154 -20.11 13.69 -28.77
CA GLU A 154 -20.66 13.72 -27.43
C GLU A 154 -20.35 15.03 -26.65
N TYR A 155 -19.33 15.77 -27.08
CA TYR A 155 -18.81 16.94 -26.38
C TYR A 155 -18.86 18.20 -27.24
N GLU A 156 -19.16 19.32 -26.59
CA GLU A 156 -19.15 20.64 -27.22
C GLU A 156 -17.74 21.24 -27.24
N VAL A 157 -17.01 21.08 -26.13
CA VAL A 157 -15.68 21.64 -25.94
C VAL A 157 -14.76 20.60 -25.35
N ILE A 158 -13.56 20.50 -25.89
CA ILE A 158 -12.48 19.64 -25.36
C ILE A 158 -11.45 20.58 -24.72
N VAL A 159 -11.16 20.34 -23.44
CA VAL A 159 -10.16 21.10 -22.69
C VAL A 159 -8.97 20.18 -22.41
N TYR A 160 -7.84 20.47 -23.02
CA TYR A 160 -6.60 19.70 -22.83
C TYR A 160 -5.68 20.41 -21.83
N ASP A 161 -5.40 19.76 -20.69
CA ASP A 161 -4.48 20.27 -19.66
C ASP A 161 -3.05 19.81 -19.97
N LEU A 162 -2.25 20.69 -20.55
CA LEU A 162 -0.88 20.42 -20.98
C LEU A 162 0.10 20.61 -19.81
N GLN A 163 0.61 19.50 -19.30
CA GLN A 163 1.58 19.47 -18.21
C GLN A 163 2.99 19.02 -18.64
N GLY A 164 3.24 18.79 -19.90
CA GLY A 164 4.51 18.28 -20.41
C GLY A 164 4.78 18.67 -21.84
N PHE A 165 5.47 17.81 -22.56
CA PHE A 165 5.64 17.94 -24.00
C PHE A 165 4.47 17.30 -24.72
N LEU A 166 4.09 17.90 -25.86
CA LEU A 166 3.30 17.23 -26.89
C LEU A 166 4.25 16.60 -27.89
N SER A 167 4.02 15.37 -28.26
CA SER A 167 4.63 14.80 -29.45
C SER A 167 4.07 15.44 -30.72
N LYS A 168 4.79 15.33 -31.81
CA LYS A 168 4.29 15.86 -33.11
C LYS A 168 3.00 15.17 -33.55
N PHE A 169 2.80 13.92 -33.18
CA PHE A 169 1.55 13.21 -33.36
C PHE A 169 0.40 13.87 -32.59
N GLU A 170 0.58 14.13 -31.28
CA GLU A 170 -0.46 14.78 -30.46
C GLU A 170 -0.74 16.23 -30.92
N GLU A 171 0.30 16.97 -31.30
CA GLU A 171 0.14 18.31 -31.86
C GLU A 171 -0.73 18.28 -33.13
N ASN A 172 -0.43 17.38 -34.06
CA ASN A 172 -1.20 17.22 -35.28
C ASN A 172 -2.64 16.75 -35.00
N LEU A 173 -2.81 15.80 -34.07
CA LEU A 173 -4.12 15.31 -33.65
C LEU A 173 -4.99 16.43 -33.06
N LEU A 174 -4.45 17.26 -32.16
CA LEU A 174 -5.15 18.40 -31.59
C LEU A 174 -5.50 19.44 -32.67
N SER A 175 -4.60 19.69 -33.63
CA SER A 175 -4.86 20.57 -34.77
C SER A 175 -5.99 20.04 -35.65
N GLU A 176 -6.02 18.74 -35.93
CA GLU A 176 -7.07 18.09 -36.72
C GLU A 176 -8.43 18.15 -36.00
N ILE A 177 -8.46 17.85 -34.70
CA ILE A 177 -9.68 17.94 -33.89
C ILE A 177 -10.17 19.38 -33.79
N SER A 178 -9.27 20.37 -33.72
CA SER A 178 -9.64 21.79 -33.63
C SER A 178 -10.34 22.32 -34.87
N GLN A 179 -10.25 21.63 -36.01
CA GLN A 179 -11.00 21.98 -37.24
C GLN A 179 -12.47 21.56 -37.19
N ILE A 180 -12.81 20.61 -36.31
CA ILE A 180 -14.17 20.03 -36.22
C ILE A 180 -14.86 20.31 -34.90
N LYS A 181 -14.08 20.53 -33.84
CA LYS A 181 -14.57 20.78 -32.46
C LYS A 181 -13.82 21.92 -31.80
N GLU A 182 -14.46 22.57 -30.84
CA GLU A 182 -13.81 23.59 -30.04
C GLU A 182 -12.81 22.94 -29.08
N VAL A 183 -11.51 23.25 -29.27
CA VAL A 183 -10.41 22.75 -28.44
C VAL A 183 -9.78 23.90 -27.68
N VAL A 184 -9.71 23.76 -26.36
CA VAL A 184 -9.06 24.71 -25.45
C VAL A 184 -7.82 24.05 -24.85
N LEU A 185 -6.66 24.66 -25.05
CA LEU A 185 -5.41 24.26 -24.45
C LEU A 185 -5.18 25.06 -23.17
N SER A 186 -5.05 24.36 -22.02
CA SER A 186 -4.74 24.97 -20.73
C SER A 186 -3.32 24.61 -20.32
N PHE A 187 -2.49 25.61 -20.03
CA PHE A 187 -1.08 25.39 -19.65
C PHE A 187 -0.50 26.54 -18.83
N LYS A 188 0.60 26.26 -18.14
CA LYS A 188 1.37 27.26 -17.40
C LYS A 188 2.73 27.44 -18.03
N THR A 189 3.18 28.71 -18.07
CA THR A 189 4.50 29.08 -18.61
C THR A 189 5.49 29.36 -17.50
N SER A 190 6.75 29.02 -17.74
CA SER A 190 7.91 29.44 -16.96
C SER A 190 9.12 29.68 -17.87
N LYS A 191 10.22 30.19 -17.33
CA LYS A 191 11.48 30.33 -18.09
C LYS A 191 12.02 29.00 -18.64
N PHE A 192 11.62 27.85 -18.06
CA PHE A 192 12.11 26.54 -18.45
C PHE A 192 11.30 25.88 -19.58
N ASN A 193 10.05 26.23 -19.79
CA ASN A 193 9.20 25.62 -20.82
C ASN A 193 8.76 26.58 -21.92
N LEU A 194 8.96 27.92 -21.76
CA LEU A 194 8.48 28.92 -22.69
C LEU A 194 9.04 28.74 -24.11
N GLU A 195 10.35 28.47 -24.24
CA GLU A 195 10.97 28.24 -25.53
C GLU A 195 10.33 27.08 -26.30
N TYR A 196 10.00 25.98 -25.58
CA TYR A 196 9.33 24.84 -26.18
C TYR A 196 7.89 25.22 -26.61
N LEU A 197 7.11 25.82 -25.72
CA LEU A 197 5.72 26.19 -25.99
C LEU A 197 5.60 27.14 -27.18
N SER A 198 6.50 28.14 -27.30
CA SER A 198 6.54 29.08 -28.39
C SER A 198 6.89 28.43 -29.75
N LYS A 199 7.38 27.22 -29.78
CA LYS A 199 7.70 26.45 -30.98
C LYS A 199 6.56 25.57 -31.49
N LEU A 200 5.52 25.34 -30.66
CA LEU A 200 4.33 24.59 -31.09
C LEU A 200 3.58 25.40 -32.19
N ASP A 201 3.24 24.73 -33.29
CA ASP A 201 2.72 25.38 -34.49
C ASP A 201 1.49 26.25 -34.21
N PHE A 202 0.58 25.80 -33.38
CA PHE A 202 -0.64 26.52 -33.00
C PHE A 202 -0.42 27.61 -31.93
N LEU A 203 0.74 27.68 -31.28
CA LEU A 203 1.07 28.69 -30.28
C LEU A 203 2.00 29.79 -30.81
N LYS A 204 2.65 29.60 -31.97
CA LYS A 204 3.60 30.57 -32.55
C LYS A 204 3.03 31.96 -32.80
N ILE A 205 1.72 32.07 -32.94
CA ILE A 205 1.04 33.32 -33.21
C ILE A 205 0.84 34.20 -31.97
N PHE A 206 1.03 33.60 -30.76
CA PHE A 206 0.79 34.28 -29.49
C PHE A 206 2.12 34.73 -28.85
N ASP A 207 2.12 35.92 -28.27
CA ASP A 207 3.22 36.43 -27.46
C ASP A 207 3.06 35.92 -26.03
N LEU A 208 3.68 34.78 -25.71
CA LEU A 208 3.53 34.14 -24.43
C LEU A 208 4.48 34.72 -23.38
N LYS A 209 3.93 35.14 -22.24
CA LYS A 209 4.69 35.65 -21.08
C LYS A 209 5.02 34.56 -20.10
N ILE A 210 6.13 34.70 -19.38
CA ILE A 210 6.51 33.80 -18.30
C ILE A 210 5.57 33.93 -17.08
N ASN A 211 5.50 32.90 -16.26
CA ASN A 211 4.68 32.87 -15.01
C ASN A 211 3.19 33.15 -15.25
N THR A 212 2.66 32.70 -16.39
CA THR A 212 1.27 32.96 -16.79
C THR A 212 0.55 31.64 -17.04
N HIS A 213 -0.68 31.56 -16.56
CA HIS A 213 -1.61 30.48 -16.87
C HIS A 213 -2.46 30.92 -18.07
N TYR A 214 -2.37 30.21 -19.15
CA TYR A 214 -3.12 30.41 -20.36
C TYR A 214 -4.22 29.36 -20.54
N GLU A 215 -5.39 29.82 -21.03
CA GLU A 215 -6.36 28.97 -21.70
C GLU A 215 -6.53 29.59 -23.12
N ILE A 216 -6.11 28.82 -24.12
CA ILE A 216 -6.13 29.24 -25.51
C ILE A 216 -7.07 28.36 -26.30
N ASN A 217 -8.02 28.97 -26.98
CA ASN A 217 -8.91 28.32 -27.92
C ASN A 217 -8.17 28.13 -29.27
N LEU A 218 -7.82 26.89 -29.57
CA LEU A 218 -7.09 26.54 -30.78
C LEU A 218 -7.95 26.68 -32.03
N SER A 219 -9.25 26.41 -31.93
CA SER A 219 -10.19 26.45 -33.04
C SER A 219 -10.47 27.88 -33.50
N LYS A 220 -10.48 28.83 -32.56
CA LYS A 220 -10.74 30.26 -32.83
C LYS A 220 -9.48 31.11 -32.83
N GLN A 221 -8.35 30.52 -32.45
CA GLN A 221 -7.06 31.20 -32.31
C GLN A 221 -7.13 32.42 -31.37
N GLU A 222 -7.77 32.30 -30.23
CA GLU A 222 -7.96 33.37 -29.26
C GLU A 222 -7.54 32.94 -27.83
N ILE A 223 -7.06 33.93 -27.08
CA ILE A 223 -6.74 33.74 -25.65
C ILE A 223 -8.03 33.92 -24.85
N LEU A 224 -8.50 32.85 -24.22
CA LEU A 224 -9.66 32.86 -23.32
C LEU A 224 -9.30 33.33 -21.92
N LYS A 225 -8.10 32.95 -21.47
CA LYS A 225 -7.58 33.27 -20.14
C LYS A 225 -6.08 33.55 -20.21
N GLU A 226 -5.68 34.65 -19.59
CA GLU A 226 -4.30 35.05 -19.36
C GLU A 226 -4.20 35.52 -17.89
N GLU A 227 -3.62 34.72 -17.03
CA GLU A 227 -3.53 35.02 -15.60
C GLU A 227 -2.11 34.83 -15.11
N ILE A 228 -1.50 35.91 -14.66
CA ILE A 228 -0.16 35.87 -14.06
C ILE A 228 -0.30 35.23 -12.67
N PHE A 229 0.33 34.08 -12.47
CA PHE A 229 0.33 33.47 -11.15
C PHE A 229 1.52 33.97 -10.31
N LYS A 230 1.21 34.34 -9.08
CA LYS A 230 2.20 34.79 -8.11
C LYS A 230 2.67 33.61 -7.27
N THR A 231 3.96 33.60 -6.96
CA THR A 231 4.53 32.67 -5.97
C THR A 231 3.85 32.91 -4.62
N LYS A 232 3.31 31.86 -4.00
CA LYS A 232 2.64 31.96 -2.70
C LYS A 232 3.61 32.22 -1.57
N ASN A 233 4.76 31.55 -1.60
CA ASN A 233 5.85 31.77 -0.65
C ASN A 233 7.20 31.78 -1.40
N SER A 234 7.97 32.82 -1.24
CA SER A 234 9.31 32.93 -1.84
C SER A 234 10.43 32.37 -0.96
N LYS A 235 10.15 32.07 0.31
CA LYS A 235 11.17 31.62 1.28
C LYS A 235 11.20 30.11 1.36
N ILE A 236 12.37 29.56 1.11
CA ILE A 236 12.61 28.11 1.12
C ILE A 236 13.64 27.76 2.18
N LYS A 237 13.27 26.83 3.07
CA LYS A 237 14.19 26.28 4.07
C LYS A 237 15.11 25.26 3.40
N LEU A 238 16.43 25.41 3.61
CA LEU A 238 17.44 24.45 3.19
C LEU A 238 18.08 23.76 4.39
N LYS A 239 18.36 22.45 4.25
CA LYS A 239 19.12 21.70 5.23
C LYS A 239 20.05 20.71 4.55
N SER A 240 21.35 20.77 4.87
CA SER A 240 22.33 19.79 4.43
C SER A 240 22.60 18.73 5.50
N PHE A 241 22.90 17.52 5.06
CA PHE A 241 23.22 16.37 5.90
C PHE A 241 24.45 15.63 5.37
N GLU A 242 25.26 15.09 6.28
CA GLU A 242 26.36 14.21 5.89
C GLU A 242 25.88 12.83 5.43
N LEU A 243 24.80 12.33 6.03
CA LEU A 243 24.22 11.00 5.75
C LEU A 243 22.80 11.11 5.20
N ARG A 244 22.53 10.34 4.15
CA ARG A 244 21.22 10.29 3.48
C ARG A 244 20.06 9.93 4.45
N ALA A 245 20.30 9.00 5.37
CA ALA A 245 19.30 8.57 6.33
C ALA A 245 18.77 9.70 7.25
N LEU A 246 19.60 10.72 7.54
CA LEU A 246 19.20 11.84 8.38
C LEU A 246 18.08 12.67 7.77
N GLN A 247 17.95 12.67 6.45
CA GLN A 247 16.84 13.31 5.76
C GLN A 247 15.47 12.71 6.15
N CYS A 248 15.40 11.43 6.54
CA CYS A 248 14.15 10.83 7.00
C CYS A 248 13.65 11.51 8.29
N ALA A 249 14.54 11.76 9.25
CA ALA A 249 14.16 12.48 10.47
C ALA A 249 13.75 13.93 10.17
N PHE A 250 14.43 14.58 9.22
CA PHE A 250 14.05 15.92 8.75
C PHE A 250 12.65 15.93 8.14
N VAL A 251 12.31 14.94 7.32
CA VAL A 251 10.97 14.83 6.73
C VAL A 251 9.89 14.74 7.82
N MET A 252 10.09 13.91 8.85
CA MET A 252 9.14 13.77 9.96
C MET A 252 9.01 15.07 10.78
N ASP A 253 10.14 15.76 11.02
CA ASP A 253 10.15 17.04 11.71
C ASP A 253 9.40 18.13 10.91
N GLU A 254 9.67 18.23 9.60
CA GLU A 254 9.00 19.21 8.73
C GLU A 254 7.50 18.93 8.58
N ILE A 255 7.08 17.68 8.47
CA ILE A 255 5.66 17.32 8.48
C ILE A 255 5.01 17.83 9.77
N SER A 256 5.63 17.53 10.92
CA SER A 256 5.13 17.98 12.23
C SER A 256 5.11 19.51 12.33
N HIS A 257 6.11 20.18 11.77
CA HIS A 257 6.21 21.64 11.73
C HIS A 257 5.07 22.24 10.87
N PHE A 258 4.84 21.70 9.68
CA PHE A 258 3.80 22.18 8.78
C PHE A 258 2.38 21.99 9.37
N VAL A 259 2.15 20.83 9.99
CA VAL A 259 0.86 20.57 10.68
C VAL A 259 0.66 21.53 11.87
N ARG A 260 1.70 21.81 12.66
CA ARG A 260 1.64 22.81 13.75
C ARG A 260 1.36 24.23 13.23
N LYS A 261 1.78 24.56 12.01
CA LYS A 261 1.42 25.81 11.32
C LYS A 261 -0.02 25.83 10.79
N GLY A 262 -0.76 24.74 10.90
CA GLY A 262 -2.15 24.62 10.49
C GLY A 262 -2.38 24.04 9.08
N LEU A 263 -1.33 23.51 8.42
CA LEU A 263 -1.51 22.82 7.15
C LEU A 263 -2.18 21.46 7.40
N LYS A 264 -3.09 21.09 6.50
CA LYS A 264 -3.71 19.76 6.53
C LYS A 264 -2.73 18.71 6.03
N PRO A 265 -2.59 17.57 6.71
CA PRO A 265 -1.68 16.51 6.28
C PRO A 265 -1.92 16.04 4.83
N GLU A 266 -3.17 16.03 4.38
CA GLU A 266 -3.55 15.66 3.03
C GLU A 266 -3.01 16.62 1.95
N ASN A 267 -2.68 17.86 2.33
CA ASN A 267 -2.11 18.89 1.47
C ASN A 267 -0.59 19.01 1.61
N ILE A 268 0.06 18.05 2.28
CA ILE A 268 1.51 17.97 2.40
C ILE A 268 2.03 16.85 1.51
N VAL A 269 3.10 17.13 0.76
CA VAL A 269 3.76 16.16 -0.11
C VAL A 269 5.26 16.08 0.17
N VAL A 270 5.79 14.87 0.14
CA VAL A 270 7.23 14.60 0.11
C VAL A 270 7.58 14.13 -1.31
N ILE A 271 8.48 14.84 -1.97
CA ILE A 271 8.95 14.48 -3.32
C ILE A 271 10.29 13.79 -3.22
N THR A 272 10.34 12.59 -3.74
CA THR A 272 11.54 11.75 -3.82
C THR A 272 12.00 11.65 -5.27
N PRO A 273 13.19 12.14 -5.63
CA PRO A 273 13.73 12.01 -6.99
C PRO A 273 14.19 10.58 -7.30
N ASP A 274 14.45 9.79 -6.27
CA ASP A 274 14.88 8.40 -6.34
C ASP A 274 13.97 7.51 -5.48
N GLU A 275 13.47 6.43 -6.07
CA GLU A 275 12.54 5.50 -5.41
C GLU A 275 13.18 4.77 -4.23
N SER A 276 14.50 4.56 -4.23
CA SER A 276 15.20 3.92 -3.11
C SER A 276 15.07 4.72 -1.80
N PHE A 277 14.77 6.02 -1.88
CA PHE A 277 14.50 6.82 -0.69
C PHE A 277 13.15 6.48 -0.04
N CYS A 278 12.18 6.00 -0.82
CA CYS A 278 10.90 5.55 -0.29
C CYS A 278 11.07 4.35 0.64
N GLU A 279 11.95 3.40 0.29
CA GLU A 279 12.27 2.24 1.13
C GLU A 279 12.86 2.69 2.47
N LEU A 280 13.79 3.65 2.41
CA LEU A 280 14.40 4.22 3.60
C LEU A 280 13.37 4.96 4.48
N LEU A 281 12.48 5.76 3.89
CA LEU A 281 11.40 6.44 4.62
C LEU A 281 10.44 5.47 5.30
N ARG A 282 10.08 4.35 4.66
CA ARG A 282 9.21 3.33 5.26
C ARG A 282 9.78 2.74 6.54
N LEU A 283 11.11 2.53 6.61
CA LEU A 283 11.76 2.03 7.82
C LEU A 283 11.60 2.96 9.02
N PHE A 284 11.43 4.26 8.78
CA PHE A 284 11.31 5.28 9.82
C PHE A 284 9.89 5.79 10.05
N ASP A 285 8.93 5.41 9.21
CA ASP A 285 7.51 5.77 9.37
C ASP A 285 6.77 4.79 10.30
N LYS A 286 7.14 4.82 11.57
CA LYS A 286 6.56 3.93 12.59
C LYS A 286 5.08 4.20 12.86
N ASP A 287 4.66 5.44 12.70
CA ASP A 287 3.30 5.90 13.00
C ASP A 287 2.37 5.81 11.78
N ASN A 288 2.85 5.25 10.65
CA ASN A 288 2.12 5.14 9.40
C ASN A 288 1.50 6.48 8.95
N MET A 289 2.27 7.56 9.06
CA MET A 289 1.84 8.90 8.65
C MET A 289 1.91 9.10 7.13
N LEU A 290 2.75 8.33 6.46
CA LEU A 290 3.04 8.45 5.04
C LEU A 290 2.17 7.53 4.18
N ASN A 291 1.84 8.00 2.99
CA ASN A 291 1.14 7.26 1.94
C ASN A 291 2.01 7.29 0.68
N PHE A 292 2.59 6.16 0.33
CA PHE A 292 3.52 6.05 -0.80
C PHE A 292 2.77 5.86 -2.11
N ALA A 293 2.90 6.83 -3.00
CA ALA A 293 2.22 6.85 -4.29
C ALA A 293 2.64 5.72 -5.23
N SER A 294 3.90 5.28 -5.14
CA SER A 294 4.44 4.16 -5.90
C SER A 294 3.89 2.81 -5.46
N GLY A 295 3.19 2.77 -4.31
CA GLY A 295 2.78 1.51 -3.69
C GLY A 295 3.95 0.76 -3.04
N ILE A 296 3.72 -0.51 -2.73
CA ILE A 296 4.73 -1.43 -2.19
C ILE A 296 5.17 -2.35 -3.31
N SER A 297 6.46 -2.42 -3.60
CA SER A 297 6.97 -3.34 -4.62
C SER A 297 6.56 -4.78 -4.30
N ILE A 298 6.13 -5.53 -5.30
CA ILE A 298 5.80 -6.94 -5.12
C ILE A 298 7.02 -7.74 -4.60
N LYS A 299 8.23 -7.28 -4.87
CA LYS A 299 9.49 -7.88 -4.37
C LYS A 299 9.57 -7.92 -2.85
N GLU A 300 8.88 -6.99 -2.17
CA GLU A 300 8.79 -6.94 -0.71
C GLU A 300 7.76 -7.93 -0.15
N SER A 301 6.89 -8.51 -0.98
CA SER A 301 5.90 -9.49 -0.55
C SER A 301 6.54 -10.81 -0.13
N LEU A 302 5.94 -11.45 0.87
CA LEU A 302 6.38 -12.77 1.33
C LEU A 302 6.27 -13.83 0.21
N PHE A 303 5.25 -13.70 -0.63
CA PHE A 303 5.08 -14.49 -1.85
C PHE A 303 6.33 -14.44 -2.74
N TYR A 304 6.76 -13.22 -3.11
CA TYR A 304 7.91 -13.06 -4.00
C TYR A 304 9.19 -13.62 -3.38
N GLN A 305 9.45 -13.30 -2.12
CA GLN A 305 10.64 -13.77 -1.40
C GLN A 305 10.69 -15.30 -1.29
N LYS A 306 9.58 -15.94 -0.94
CA LYS A 306 9.50 -17.42 -0.90
C LYS A 306 9.71 -18.04 -2.28
N PHE A 307 9.07 -17.47 -3.30
CA PHE A 307 9.16 -18.00 -4.65
C PHE A 307 10.55 -17.80 -5.25
N GLN A 308 11.18 -16.66 -4.96
CA GLN A 308 12.57 -16.39 -5.31
C GLN A 308 13.52 -17.35 -4.59
N ALA A 309 13.33 -17.59 -3.29
CA ALA A 309 14.11 -18.55 -2.53
C ALA A 309 14.04 -19.96 -3.13
N LEU A 310 12.85 -20.40 -3.56
CA LEU A 310 12.70 -21.68 -4.27
C LEU A 310 13.49 -21.70 -5.58
N TYR A 311 13.38 -20.64 -6.38
CA TYR A 311 14.09 -20.54 -7.66
C TYR A 311 15.62 -20.56 -7.49
N GLU A 312 16.14 -19.79 -6.54
CA GLU A 312 17.57 -19.69 -6.25
C GLU A 312 18.10 -21.04 -5.74
N SER A 313 17.38 -21.70 -4.84
CA SER A 313 17.75 -23.04 -4.34
C SER A 313 17.83 -24.08 -5.47
N ALA A 314 16.92 -24.00 -6.45
CA ALA A 314 16.93 -24.90 -7.59
C ALA A 314 17.96 -24.53 -8.67
N SER A 315 18.33 -23.26 -8.78
CA SER A 315 19.28 -22.77 -9.78
C SER A 315 20.74 -23.02 -9.41
N SER A 316 21.05 -23.22 -8.13
CA SER A 316 22.42 -23.46 -7.65
C SER A 316 22.89 -24.87 -8.00
N ALA A 317 23.86 -24.98 -8.91
CA ALA A 317 24.43 -26.28 -9.34
C ALA A 317 25.18 -27.00 -8.23
N SER A 318 25.71 -26.32 -7.25
CA SER A 318 26.44 -26.88 -6.09
C SER A 318 25.51 -27.47 -5.03
N PHE A 319 24.24 -27.17 -5.07
CA PHE A 319 23.28 -27.42 -4.01
C PHE A 319 22.73 -28.86 -3.94
N VAL A 320 22.73 -29.58 -5.06
CA VAL A 320 22.00 -30.85 -5.18
C VAL A 320 22.90 -32.07 -5.08
N TYR A 321 24.21 -31.97 -5.29
CA TYR A 321 25.09 -33.13 -5.54
C TYR A 321 26.36 -33.23 -4.67
N LYS A 322 26.54 -32.32 -3.68
CA LYS A 322 27.67 -32.43 -2.76
C LYS A 322 27.20 -32.82 -1.37
N ASN A 323 27.97 -33.65 -0.67
CA ASN A 323 27.71 -33.95 0.73
C ASN A 323 27.75 -32.68 1.57
N GLN A 324 26.92 -32.62 2.62
CA GLN A 324 26.79 -31.45 3.52
C GLN A 324 28.13 -30.93 4.09
N GLU A 325 29.14 -31.78 4.13
CA GLU A 325 30.49 -31.47 4.64
C GLU A 325 31.34 -30.60 3.69
N ASP A 326 30.93 -30.43 2.41
CA ASP A 326 31.65 -29.67 1.38
C ASP A 326 31.18 -28.23 1.18
N TYR A 327 30.25 -27.71 2.03
CA TYR A 327 29.70 -26.37 1.90
C TYR A 327 30.54 -25.33 2.64
N PHE A 328 30.82 -24.20 1.98
CA PHE A 328 31.30 -23.01 2.65
C PHE A 328 30.20 -22.44 3.55
N GLU A 329 30.57 -21.76 4.61
CA GLU A 329 29.66 -21.22 5.65
C GLU A 329 28.52 -20.40 5.05
N ASP A 330 28.80 -19.58 4.02
CA ASP A 330 27.83 -18.75 3.31
C ASP A 330 26.74 -19.55 2.56
N VAL A 331 27.12 -20.67 1.99
CA VAL A 331 26.19 -21.57 1.26
C VAL A 331 25.29 -22.30 2.25
N GLN A 332 25.82 -22.66 3.41
CA GLN A 332 25.07 -23.29 4.48
C GLN A 332 24.02 -22.31 5.04
N MET A 333 24.39 -21.05 5.28
CA MET A 333 23.44 -20.01 5.73
C MET A 333 22.30 -19.78 4.73
N ILE A 334 22.60 -19.75 3.43
CA ILE A 334 21.57 -19.62 2.39
C ILE A 334 20.66 -20.84 2.38
N PHE A 335 21.21 -22.03 2.53
CA PHE A 335 20.44 -23.27 2.59
C PHE A 335 19.50 -23.29 3.82
N ASP A 336 20.01 -22.95 5.00
CA ASP A 336 19.22 -22.93 6.23
C ASP A 336 18.14 -21.85 6.17
N TYR A 337 18.45 -20.70 5.60
CA TYR A 337 17.47 -19.61 5.39
C TYR A 337 16.35 -20.05 4.43
N HIS A 338 16.70 -20.63 3.28
CA HIS A 338 15.71 -21.11 2.31
C HIS A 338 14.87 -22.26 2.87
N ASN A 339 15.49 -23.19 3.60
CA ASN A 339 14.78 -24.30 4.23
C ASN A 339 13.76 -23.79 5.27
N THR A 340 14.12 -22.79 6.05
CA THR A 340 13.21 -22.15 7.02
C THR A 340 12.02 -21.49 6.34
N LEU A 341 12.25 -20.76 5.22
CA LEU A 341 11.19 -20.11 4.45
C LEU A 341 10.29 -21.11 3.72
N LEU A 342 10.85 -22.19 3.21
CA LEU A 342 10.16 -23.16 2.36
C LEU A 342 9.52 -24.29 3.16
N HIS A 343 9.89 -24.50 4.41
CA HIS A 343 9.39 -25.60 5.24
C HIS A 343 7.86 -25.53 5.47
N SER A 344 7.29 -24.34 5.41
CA SER A 344 5.83 -24.16 5.49
C SER A 344 5.09 -24.58 4.22
N LEU A 345 5.81 -24.76 3.11
CA LEU A 345 5.24 -25.18 1.83
C LEU A 345 5.26 -26.72 1.78
N LYS A 346 4.10 -27.31 1.55
CA LYS A 346 3.99 -28.78 1.33
C LYS A 346 4.52 -29.15 -0.07
N LEU A 347 5.78 -28.76 -0.36
CA LEU A 347 6.44 -28.99 -1.63
C LEU A 347 7.53 -30.06 -1.47
N ASP A 348 7.50 -31.12 -2.30
CA ASP A 348 8.65 -32.02 -2.43
C ASP A 348 9.71 -31.33 -3.30
N PHE A 349 10.76 -30.82 -2.65
CA PHE A 349 11.83 -30.12 -3.33
C PHE A 349 12.62 -31.00 -4.29
N ILE A 350 12.77 -32.29 -3.97
CA ILE A 350 13.49 -33.26 -4.83
C ILE A 350 12.70 -33.49 -6.11
N GLU A 351 11.39 -33.64 -6.00
CA GLU A 351 10.50 -33.75 -7.16
C GLU A 351 10.51 -32.46 -7.99
N PHE A 352 10.36 -31.30 -7.34
CA PHE A 352 10.44 -30.00 -8.00
C PHE A 352 11.73 -29.83 -8.80
N LYS A 353 12.90 -30.18 -8.21
CA LYS A 353 14.21 -30.06 -8.86
C LYS A 353 14.34 -30.96 -10.10
N LYS A 354 13.71 -32.13 -10.11
CA LYS A 354 13.70 -33.01 -11.29
C LYS A 354 12.98 -32.36 -12.49
N TYR A 355 11.91 -31.61 -12.23
CA TYR A 355 11.15 -30.93 -13.29
C TYR A 355 11.73 -29.57 -13.66
N PHE A 356 12.65 -29.02 -12.88
CA PHE A 356 13.14 -27.65 -13.04
C PHE A 356 13.75 -27.35 -14.41
N ASP A 357 14.55 -28.28 -14.96
CA ASP A 357 15.18 -28.16 -16.27
C ASP A 357 14.41 -28.88 -17.40
N GLN A 358 13.18 -29.37 -17.08
CA GLN A 358 12.33 -30.05 -18.08
C GLN A 358 11.27 -29.08 -18.63
N LYS A 359 10.77 -29.42 -19.83
CA LYS A 359 9.65 -28.71 -20.45
C LYS A 359 8.44 -28.71 -19.49
N CYS A 360 7.92 -27.54 -19.20
CA CYS A 360 6.87 -27.37 -18.23
C CYS A 360 5.51 -27.25 -18.92
N ASP A 361 4.53 -28.01 -18.41
CA ASP A 361 3.12 -27.75 -18.69
C ASP A 361 2.63 -26.57 -17.84
N PHE A 362 1.88 -25.67 -18.46
CA PHE A 362 1.31 -24.52 -17.77
C PHE A 362 0.46 -24.89 -16.55
N GLU A 363 -0.26 -26.00 -16.61
CA GLU A 363 -1.08 -26.49 -15.50
C GLU A 363 -0.25 -26.82 -14.25
N TYR A 364 0.93 -27.39 -14.45
CA TYR A 364 1.88 -27.65 -13.35
C TYR A 364 2.38 -26.34 -12.73
N PHE A 365 2.71 -25.36 -13.55
CA PHE A 365 3.17 -24.06 -13.08
C PHE A 365 2.07 -23.31 -12.31
N GLU A 366 0.82 -23.38 -12.78
CA GLU A 366 -0.32 -22.78 -12.09
C GLU A 366 -0.58 -23.43 -10.73
N LYS A 367 -0.49 -24.76 -10.64
CA LYS A 367 -0.57 -25.51 -9.37
C LYS A 367 0.57 -25.15 -8.41
N LEU A 368 1.80 -25.03 -8.92
CA LEU A 368 2.96 -24.61 -8.13
C LEU A 368 2.71 -23.22 -7.51
N LEU A 369 2.27 -22.23 -8.31
CA LEU A 369 2.00 -20.89 -7.82
C LEU A 369 0.85 -20.85 -6.81
N ALA A 370 -0.16 -21.69 -6.96
CA ALA A 370 -1.28 -21.77 -6.03
C ALA A 370 -0.81 -22.08 -4.59
N LEU A 371 0.24 -22.88 -4.41
CA LEU A 371 0.81 -23.17 -3.09
C LEU A 371 1.32 -21.92 -2.37
N PHE A 372 1.84 -20.95 -3.13
CA PHE A 372 2.39 -19.72 -2.58
C PHE A 372 1.31 -18.65 -2.34
N LEU A 373 0.16 -18.77 -3.01
CA LEU A 373 -0.92 -17.78 -2.97
C LEU A 373 -2.00 -18.08 -1.93
N GLU A 374 -1.93 -19.21 -1.23
CA GLU A 374 -3.01 -19.75 -0.38
C GLU A 374 -3.47 -18.77 0.72
N ASN A 375 -2.55 -17.95 1.27
CA ASN A 375 -2.85 -16.99 2.36
C ASN A 375 -2.51 -15.54 2.01
N GLU A 376 -2.38 -15.21 0.72
CA GLU A 376 -1.99 -13.89 0.27
C GLU A 376 -3.19 -12.95 0.10
N LYS A 377 -2.91 -11.64 0.08
CA LYS A 377 -3.95 -10.62 -0.11
C LYS A 377 -4.62 -10.76 -1.48
N GLN A 378 -5.92 -10.50 -1.54
CA GLN A 378 -6.71 -10.61 -2.78
C GLN A 378 -6.16 -9.75 -3.94
N GLU A 379 -5.61 -8.57 -3.64
CA GLU A 379 -4.97 -7.72 -4.64
C GLU A 379 -3.77 -8.40 -5.28
N LEU A 380 -2.88 -9.00 -4.47
CA LEU A 380 -1.73 -9.74 -4.96
C LEU A 380 -2.16 -10.93 -5.83
N ILE A 381 -3.14 -11.71 -5.35
CA ILE A 381 -3.69 -12.84 -6.09
C ILE A 381 -4.24 -12.38 -7.46
N TYR A 382 -4.96 -11.27 -7.49
CA TYR A 382 -5.49 -10.70 -8.73
C TYR A 382 -4.39 -10.31 -9.70
N LEU A 383 -3.36 -9.59 -9.24
CA LEU A 383 -2.23 -9.18 -10.07
C LEU A 383 -1.47 -10.38 -10.64
N ILE A 384 -1.18 -11.38 -9.81
CA ILE A 384 -0.50 -12.61 -10.24
C ILE A 384 -1.33 -13.38 -11.27
N ARG A 385 -2.64 -13.53 -11.06
CA ARG A 385 -3.51 -14.22 -12.02
C ARG A 385 -3.62 -13.48 -13.35
N LYS A 386 -3.60 -12.17 -13.33
CA LYS A 386 -3.58 -11.35 -14.54
C LYS A 386 -2.32 -11.61 -15.35
N GLU A 387 -1.14 -11.62 -14.72
CA GLU A 387 0.12 -11.92 -15.41
C GLU A 387 0.17 -13.37 -15.90
N LEU A 388 -0.34 -14.33 -15.14
CA LEU A 388 -0.46 -15.72 -15.58
C LEU A 388 -1.31 -15.88 -16.84
N TYR A 389 -2.38 -15.11 -16.96
CA TYR A 389 -3.22 -15.15 -18.17
C TYR A 389 -2.43 -14.76 -19.42
N PHE A 390 -1.59 -13.74 -19.33
CA PHE A 390 -0.73 -13.32 -20.44
C PHE A 390 0.35 -14.36 -20.76
N ILE A 391 1.02 -14.91 -19.74
CA ILE A 391 2.04 -15.94 -19.94
C ILE A 391 1.45 -17.20 -20.60
N LYS A 392 0.21 -17.55 -20.28
CA LYS A 392 -0.50 -18.69 -20.88
C LYS A 392 -0.61 -18.58 -22.42
N ASP A 393 -0.89 -17.37 -22.91
CA ASP A 393 -0.97 -17.15 -24.36
C ASP A 393 0.40 -17.23 -25.02
N LEU A 394 1.44 -16.75 -24.36
CA LEU A 394 2.82 -16.86 -24.83
C LEU A 394 3.26 -18.33 -24.98
N LEU A 395 2.90 -19.17 -24.02
CA LEU A 395 3.27 -20.59 -24.02
C LEU A 395 2.58 -21.43 -25.08
N LYS A 396 1.47 -20.98 -25.66
CA LYS A 396 0.84 -21.68 -26.78
C LYS A 396 1.80 -21.89 -27.96
N ASN A 397 2.76 -20.98 -28.13
CA ASN A 397 3.68 -20.95 -29.26
C ASN A 397 5.15 -21.25 -28.90
N GLN A 398 5.47 -21.39 -27.61
CA GLN A 398 6.82 -21.62 -27.14
C GLN A 398 6.87 -22.73 -26.08
N SER A 399 7.89 -23.56 -26.17
CA SER A 399 8.11 -24.68 -25.26
C SER A 399 9.25 -24.34 -24.32
N LEU A 400 8.91 -23.82 -23.13
CA LEU A 400 9.85 -23.40 -22.11
C LEU A 400 10.04 -24.49 -21.04
N THR A 401 11.23 -24.53 -20.45
CA THR A 401 11.49 -25.29 -19.23
C THR A 401 10.84 -24.60 -18.03
N LEU A 402 10.65 -25.32 -16.93
CA LEU A 402 10.11 -24.71 -15.69
C LEU A 402 11.01 -23.56 -15.20
N LYS A 403 12.33 -23.73 -15.28
CA LYS A 403 13.32 -22.70 -14.95
C LYS A 403 13.12 -21.43 -15.76
N GLU A 404 12.99 -21.56 -17.06
CA GLU A 404 12.77 -20.44 -17.99
C GLU A 404 11.44 -19.77 -17.73
N LEU A 405 10.39 -20.56 -17.47
CA LEU A 405 9.07 -20.06 -17.17
C LEU A 405 9.02 -19.26 -15.85
N ILE A 406 9.66 -19.77 -14.81
CA ILE A 406 9.80 -19.05 -13.54
C ILE A 406 10.60 -17.75 -13.74
N HIS A 407 11.69 -17.80 -14.52
CA HIS A 407 12.49 -16.61 -14.81
C HIS A 407 11.69 -15.55 -15.55
N LEU A 408 10.95 -15.93 -16.59
CA LEU A 408 10.04 -15.05 -17.32
C LEU A 408 9.00 -14.44 -16.39
N PHE A 409 8.40 -15.25 -15.52
CA PHE A 409 7.41 -14.80 -14.56
C PHE A 409 7.99 -13.76 -13.60
N PHE A 410 9.20 -13.97 -13.06
CA PHE A 410 9.86 -12.98 -12.22
C PHE A 410 10.11 -11.66 -12.94
N MET A 411 10.54 -11.70 -14.19
CA MET A 411 10.75 -10.47 -14.98
C MET A 411 9.46 -9.66 -15.07
N GLN A 412 8.32 -10.31 -15.29
CA GLN A 412 7.02 -9.65 -15.39
C GLN A 412 6.52 -9.11 -14.06
N ILE A 413 6.48 -9.95 -13.04
CA ILE A 413 5.93 -9.53 -11.74
C ILE A 413 6.83 -8.53 -11.01
N SER A 414 8.13 -8.51 -11.29
CA SER A 414 9.09 -7.61 -10.63
C SER A 414 8.78 -6.12 -10.83
N GLN A 415 8.00 -5.79 -11.84
CA GLN A 415 7.56 -4.42 -12.16
C GLN A 415 6.25 -4.04 -11.46
N LEU A 416 5.57 -5.00 -10.84
CA LEU A 416 4.29 -4.75 -10.20
C LEU A 416 4.46 -4.13 -8.81
N SER A 417 3.48 -3.34 -8.42
CA SER A 417 3.35 -2.80 -7.07
C SER A 417 1.95 -3.04 -6.52
N LEU A 418 1.89 -3.26 -5.22
CA LEU A 418 0.66 -3.36 -4.43
C LEU A 418 0.26 -1.98 -3.95
N SER A 419 -1.04 -1.74 -3.83
CA SER A 419 -1.51 -0.48 -3.27
C SER A 419 -1.05 -0.32 -1.82
N ASP A 420 -0.47 0.83 -1.51
CA ASP A 420 -0.14 1.19 -0.14
C ASP A 420 -1.39 1.75 0.54
N VAL A 421 -2.12 0.88 1.22
CA VAL A 421 -3.32 1.24 2.00
C VAL A 421 -3.02 1.47 3.47
N GLY A 422 -1.79 1.83 3.81
CA GLY A 422 -1.33 2.02 5.19
C GLY A 422 -2.06 3.10 5.99
N GLY A 423 -2.88 3.94 5.34
CA GLY A 423 -3.75 4.90 6.00
C GLY A 423 -3.07 6.24 6.31
N GLY A 424 -1.82 6.43 5.94
CA GLY A 424 -1.11 7.70 6.06
C GLY A 424 -1.78 8.81 5.23
N LYS A 425 -1.66 10.05 5.70
CA LYS A 425 -2.31 11.20 5.07
C LYS A 425 -1.34 12.06 4.26
N VAL A 426 -0.05 12.06 4.62
CA VAL A 426 0.99 12.77 3.89
C VAL A 426 1.44 11.92 2.71
N THR A 427 1.38 12.47 1.52
CA THR A 427 1.73 11.70 0.31
C THR A 427 3.22 11.79 0.02
N VAL A 428 3.85 10.64 -0.23
CA VAL A 428 5.21 10.50 -0.76
C VAL A 428 5.11 10.08 -2.22
N MET A 429 5.75 10.82 -3.13
CA MET A 429 5.66 10.52 -4.57
C MET A 429 6.89 11.02 -5.34
N GLY A 430 7.08 10.48 -6.53
CA GLY A 430 8.05 11.00 -7.48
C GLY A 430 7.59 12.31 -8.13
N LEU A 431 8.54 13.05 -8.74
CA LEU A 431 8.24 14.32 -9.39
C LEU A 431 7.19 14.20 -10.50
N LEU A 432 7.29 13.16 -11.33
CA LEU A 432 6.37 12.97 -12.46
C LEU A 432 4.92 12.71 -12.03
N GLU A 433 4.73 12.14 -10.87
CA GLU A 433 3.41 11.88 -10.30
C GLU A 433 2.76 13.13 -9.72
N SER A 434 3.56 14.16 -9.37
CA SER A 434 3.07 15.42 -8.83
C SER A 434 2.62 16.42 -9.90
N ARG A 435 2.77 16.09 -11.19
CA ARG A 435 2.44 16.97 -12.31
C ARG A 435 1.00 17.47 -12.25
N GLY A 436 0.84 18.79 -12.33
CA GLY A 436 -0.47 19.45 -12.31
C GLY A 436 -1.21 19.41 -10.98
N LEU A 437 -0.61 18.83 -9.93
CA LEU A 437 -1.15 18.85 -8.56
C LEU A 437 -0.65 20.09 -7.80
N CYS A 438 -1.42 20.50 -6.79
CA CYS A 438 -1.05 21.61 -5.92
C CYS A 438 -1.07 21.12 -4.46
N PHE A 439 -0.02 21.49 -3.72
CA PHE A 439 0.11 21.19 -2.30
C PHE A 439 0.41 22.47 -1.52
N ASP A 440 -0.04 22.53 -0.27
CA ASP A 440 0.23 23.66 0.62
C ASP A 440 1.60 23.50 1.30
N GLY A 441 2.03 22.26 1.58
CA GLY A 441 3.33 21.93 2.14
C GLY A 441 4.12 21.02 1.18
N VAL A 442 5.36 21.41 0.87
CA VAL A 442 6.24 20.65 -0.02
C VAL A 442 7.58 20.40 0.64
N ILE A 443 7.95 19.14 0.74
CA ILE A 443 9.25 18.70 1.24
C ILE A 443 9.98 17.99 0.10
N LEU A 444 11.14 18.50 -0.29
CA LEU A 444 11.98 17.92 -1.34
C LEU A 444 13.21 17.29 -0.70
N VAL A 445 13.42 16.00 -0.92
CA VAL A 445 14.58 15.25 -0.40
C VAL A 445 15.56 14.93 -1.51
N ASP A 446 16.77 14.54 -1.16
CA ASP A 446 17.84 14.19 -2.10
C ASP A 446 18.03 15.24 -3.20
N PHE A 447 17.99 16.53 -2.85
CA PHE A 447 18.14 17.60 -3.82
C PHE A 447 19.62 17.77 -4.25
N ASN A 448 20.17 16.67 -4.72
CA ASN A 448 21.58 16.53 -5.08
C ASN A 448 21.78 16.57 -6.60
N GLU A 449 22.98 16.98 -7.04
CA GLU A 449 23.38 17.09 -8.45
C GLU A 449 23.26 15.74 -9.22
N GLU A 450 23.38 14.63 -8.53
CA GLU A 450 23.23 13.29 -9.13
C GLU A 450 21.76 12.92 -9.46
N PHE A 451 20.82 13.52 -8.76
CA PHE A 451 19.39 13.21 -8.91
C PHE A 451 18.61 14.31 -9.61
N ILE A 452 18.99 15.58 -9.46
CA ILE A 452 18.18 16.73 -9.91
C ILE A 452 19.02 17.74 -10.68
N PRO A 453 18.69 17.99 -11.95
CA PRO A 453 17.76 17.21 -12.76
C PRO A 453 18.34 15.84 -13.13
N LYS A 454 17.48 14.83 -13.21
CA LYS A 454 17.91 13.49 -13.61
C LYS A 454 18.38 13.50 -15.06
N ARG A 455 19.63 13.14 -15.28
CA ARG A 455 20.22 13.10 -16.61
C ARG A 455 19.83 11.81 -17.33
N SER A 456 19.45 11.94 -18.59
CA SER A 456 19.21 10.78 -19.47
C SER A 456 20.56 10.31 -20.04
N VAL A 457 21.26 9.42 -19.33
CA VAL A 457 22.65 9.05 -19.69
C VAL A 457 22.74 7.82 -20.61
N ASN A 458 21.68 7.04 -20.77
CA ASN A 458 21.74 5.70 -21.37
C ASN A 458 20.93 5.56 -22.66
N GLU A 459 21.03 6.49 -23.60
CA GLU A 459 20.45 6.26 -24.94
C GLU A 459 21.48 5.57 -25.83
N LEU A 460 21.21 4.32 -26.19
CA LEU A 460 22.12 3.47 -26.95
C LEU A 460 22.31 3.91 -28.40
N PHE A 461 21.32 4.55 -29.01
CA PHE A 461 21.30 4.70 -30.49
C PHE A 461 21.63 6.08 -31.01
N LEU A 462 21.47 7.13 -30.22
CA LEU A 462 21.68 8.52 -30.69
C LEU A 462 22.35 9.38 -29.63
N ASN A 463 23.27 10.24 -30.05
CA ASN A 463 23.79 11.31 -29.21
C ASN A 463 22.89 12.56 -29.23
N ASN A 464 23.11 13.49 -28.30
CA ASN A 464 22.29 14.69 -28.15
C ASN A 464 22.36 15.64 -29.38
N GLU A 465 23.48 15.66 -30.13
CA GLU A 465 23.65 16.52 -31.29
C GLU A 465 22.78 16.04 -32.47
N VAL A 466 22.78 14.74 -32.74
CA VAL A 466 21.91 14.15 -33.79
C VAL A 466 20.45 14.36 -33.41
N ARG A 467 20.08 14.19 -32.13
CA ARG A 467 18.72 14.44 -31.65
C ARG A 467 18.27 15.88 -31.88
N LYS A 468 19.09 16.86 -31.49
CA LYS A 468 18.78 18.30 -31.73
C LYS A 468 18.55 18.61 -33.20
N LYS A 469 19.43 18.12 -34.08
CA LYS A 469 19.38 18.37 -35.52
C LYS A 469 18.19 17.68 -36.20
N ALA A 470 17.87 16.47 -35.75
CA ALA A 470 16.71 15.72 -36.25
C ALA A 470 15.37 16.27 -35.69
N GLY A 471 15.42 17.20 -34.74
CA GLY A 471 14.21 17.79 -34.13
C GLY A 471 13.57 16.91 -33.08
N LEU A 472 14.28 15.87 -32.60
CA LEU A 472 13.85 15.07 -31.45
C LEU A 472 14.04 15.83 -30.14
N ILE A 473 13.37 15.37 -29.07
CA ILE A 473 13.51 15.96 -27.75
C ILE A 473 14.93 15.78 -27.23
N SER A 474 15.66 16.89 -27.07
CA SER A 474 17.04 16.90 -26.56
C SER A 474 17.10 16.70 -25.06
N TYR A 475 18.27 16.30 -24.54
CA TYR A 475 18.47 16.15 -23.09
C TYR A 475 18.24 17.45 -22.33
N ASP A 476 18.70 18.58 -22.85
CA ASP A 476 18.49 19.90 -22.24
C ASP A 476 16.99 20.23 -22.08
N ARG A 477 16.17 19.86 -23.08
CA ARG A 477 14.71 20.04 -23.00
C ARG A 477 14.08 19.16 -21.94
N ARG A 478 14.52 17.89 -21.82
CA ARG A 478 14.05 16.98 -20.80
C ARG A 478 14.42 17.45 -19.38
N GLU A 479 15.61 17.98 -19.21
CA GLU A 479 16.05 18.59 -17.96
C GLU A 479 15.23 19.84 -17.64
N ASN A 480 15.01 20.72 -18.63
CA ASN A 480 14.19 21.93 -18.45
C ASN A 480 12.73 21.59 -18.09
N LEU A 481 12.19 20.49 -18.60
CA LEU A 481 10.87 20.02 -18.19
C LEU A 481 10.83 19.60 -16.73
N GLN A 482 11.85 18.91 -16.25
CA GLN A 482 11.98 18.55 -14.82
C GLN A 482 12.10 19.82 -13.96
N ARG A 483 12.92 20.81 -14.38
CA ARG A 483 13.05 22.12 -13.72
C ARG A 483 11.68 22.82 -13.63
N PHE A 484 10.91 22.79 -14.71
CA PHE A 484 9.56 23.35 -14.73
C PHE A 484 8.63 22.67 -13.71
N TYR A 485 8.69 21.35 -13.58
CA TYR A 485 7.85 20.64 -12.60
C TYR A 485 8.21 21.01 -11.17
N TYR A 486 9.50 21.04 -10.81
CA TYR A 486 9.94 21.47 -9.47
C TYR A 486 9.53 22.92 -9.20
N GLU A 487 9.81 23.81 -10.12
CA GLU A 487 9.45 25.24 -9.99
C GLU A 487 7.93 25.42 -9.84
N SER A 488 7.14 24.75 -10.66
CA SER A 488 5.68 24.82 -10.60
C SER A 488 5.11 24.31 -9.27
N LEU A 489 5.69 23.23 -8.73
CA LEU A 489 5.30 22.69 -7.45
C LEU A 489 5.63 23.68 -6.30
N MET A 490 6.85 24.23 -6.29
CA MET A 490 7.29 25.18 -5.27
C MET A 490 6.49 26.49 -5.32
N LYS A 491 6.20 27.04 -6.50
CA LYS A 491 5.43 28.29 -6.62
C LYS A 491 4.01 28.20 -6.05
N ASN A 492 3.43 27.02 -6.03
CA ASN A 492 2.07 26.79 -5.51
C ASN A 492 2.01 26.49 -4.00
N ALA A 493 3.13 26.28 -3.34
CA ALA A 493 3.19 25.88 -1.93
C ALA A 493 3.23 27.10 -0.99
N LEU A 494 2.68 26.92 0.22
CA LEU A 494 2.74 27.88 1.33
C LEU A 494 4.00 27.68 2.18
N GLU A 495 4.41 26.41 2.37
CA GLU A 495 5.61 26.04 3.11
C GLU A 495 6.46 25.11 2.26
N ILE A 496 7.77 25.38 2.19
CA ILE A 496 8.69 24.61 1.37
C ILE A 496 9.97 24.32 2.18
N SER A 497 10.36 23.07 2.22
CA SER A 497 11.60 22.63 2.83
C SER A 497 12.35 21.69 1.88
N ILE A 498 13.64 21.93 1.72
CA ILE A 498 14.52 21.16 0.83
C ILE A 498 15.67 20.61 1.66
N CYS A 499 15.99 19.34 1.50
CA CYS A 499 17.19 18.76 2.06
C CYS A 499 18.01 17.99 1.02
N PHE A 500 19.29 17.91 1.29
CA PHE A 500 20.28 17.26 0.43
C PHE A 500 21.44 16.70 1.23
N VAL A 501 22.21 15.81 0.63
CA VAL A 501 23.45 15.31 1.20
C VAL A 501 24.61 16.21 0.76
N GLU A 502 25.46 16.59 1.70
CA GLU A 502 26.65 17.39 1.43
C GLU A 502 27.85 16.78 2.19
N ASN A 503 28.77 16.20 1.43
CA ASN A 503 29.99 15.58 1.94
C ASN A 503 31.07 15.62 0.84
N GLU A 504 32.15 14.86 1.00
CA GLU A 504 33.28 14.86 0.03
C GLU A 504 32.87 14.36 -1.37
N GLU A 505 31.85 13.51 -1.47
CA GLU A 505 31.40 12.86 -2.72
C GLU A 505 30.15 13.51 -3.32
N LYS A 506 29.31 14.14 -2.49
CA LYS A 506 27.98 14.63 -2.87
C LYS A 506 27.82 16.12 -2.61
N SER A 507 27.16 16.80 -3.55
CA SER A 507 26.87 18.23 -3.47
C SER A 507 25.40 18.54 -3.80
N LYS A 508 24.94 19.70 -3.34
CA LYS A 508 23.61 20.22 -3.70
C LYS A 508 23.48 20.35 -5.22
N SER A 509 22.28 20.21 -5.71
CA SER A 509 21.98 20.48 -7.12
C SER A 509 22.19 21.95 -7.46
N ARG A 510 22.89 22.21 -8.56
CA ARG A 510 23.05 23.57 -9.13
C ARG A 510 21.73 24.19 -9.57
N PHE A 511 20.71 23.39 -9.75
CA PHE A 511 19.37 23.88 -10.08
C PHE A 511 18.82 24.85 -9.03
N LEU A 512 19.20 24.73 -7.74
CA LEU A 512 18.84 25.72 -6.72
C LEU A 512 19.29 27.14 -7.07
N ASP A 513 20.46 27.27 -7.70
CA ASP A 513 21.00 28.58 -8.10
C ASP A 513 20.28 29.19 -9.31
N GLU A 514 19.47 28.40 -10.04
CA GLU A 514 18.65 28.85 -11.19
C GLU A 514 17.25 29.29 -10.78
N LEU A 515 16.82 29.04 -9.53
CA LEU A 515 15.50 29.36 -9.03
C LEU A 515 15.40 30.76 -8.43
N ASP A 516 14.28 31.44 -8.69
CA ASP A 516 14.01 32.79 -8.16
C ASP A 516 13.30 32.72 -6.80
N PHE A 517 14.00 32.18 -5.76
CA PHE A 517 13.50 32.06 -4.40
C PHE A 517 14.54 32.55 -3.38
N ASP A 518 14.06 32.94 -2.21
CA ASP A 518 14.90 33.31 -1.07
C ASP A 518 15.23 32.06 -0.24
N PHE A 519 16.44 31.58 -0.34
CA PHE A 519 16.87 30.41 0.40
C PHE A 519 17.49 30.80 1.76
N PHE A 520 17.10 30.06 2.80
CA PHE A 520 17.73 30.19 4.12
C PHE A 520 18.08 28.81 4.70
N TYR A 521 19.30 28.73 5.26
CA TYR A 521 19.79 27.48 5.85
C TYR A 521 19.30 27.33 7.28
N GLU A 522 18.75 26.14 7.59
CA GLU A 522 18.42 25.75 8.96
C GLU A 522 19.72 25.38 9.71
N THR A 523 20.10 26.22 10.66
CA THR A 523 21.32 26.05 11.46
C THR A 523 21.08 25.76 12.94
N HIS A 524 19.81 25.89 13.40
CA HIS A 524 19.47 25.77 14.81
C HIS A 524 19.44 24.34 15.31
N ILE A 525 19.10 23.39 14.42
CA ILE A 525 19.06 21.97 14.77
C ILE A 525 20.31 21.29 14.24
N HIS A 526 21.16 20.80 15.15
CA HIS A 526 22.36 20.05 14.76
C HIS A 526 22.03 18.67 14.22
N GLN A 527 22.84 18.16 13.29
CA GLN A 527 22.71 16.81 12.72
C GLN A 527 22.60 15.70 13.78
N LYS A 528 23.27 15.87 14.93
CA LYS A 528 23.20 14.95 16.07
C LYS A 528 21.77 14.80 16.63
N ALA A 529 20.94 15.83 16.57
CA ALA A 529 19.54 15.74 17.00
C ALA A 529 18.73 14.84 16.06
N TYR A 530 18.92 14.97 14.75
CA TYR A 530 18.30 14.10 13.76
C TYR A 530 18.82 12.65 13.88
N LEU A 531 20.11 12.45 14.12
CA LEU A 531 20.68 11.14 14.38
C LEU A 531 20.05 10.48 15.61
N ASN A 532 19.85 11.25 16.68
CA ASN A 532 19.20 10.74 17.89
C ASN A 532 17.71 10.41 17.65
N ALA A 533 17.02 11.16 16.80
CA ALA A 533 15.63 10.87 16.42
C ALA A 533 15.48 9.58 15.60
N LEU A 534 16.51 9.21 14.83
CA LEU A 534 16.52 7.93 14.08
C LEU A 534 16.85 6.73 14.96
N LYS A 535 17.43 6.93 16.16
CA LYS A 535 17.67 5.82 17.09
C LYS A 535 16.36 5.26 17.59
N LEU A 536 16.29 3.93 17.65
CA LEU A 536 15.07 3.21 18.00
C LEU A 536 14.60 3.40 19.44
N ASP A 537 15.50 3.81 20.32
CA ASP A 537 15.22 4.18 21.71
C ASP A 537 14.78 5.64 21.79
N TYR A 538 13.61 5.89 21.23
CA TYR A 538 12.98 7.19 21.35
C TYR A 538 12.37 7.32 22.75
N GLU A 539 13.17 7.79 23.69
CA GLU A 539 12.62 8.55 24.81
C GLU A 539 12.15 9.90 24.23
N GLY A 540 10.97 9.89 23.62
CA GLY A 540 10.40 11.04 22.94
C GLY A 540 10.41 12.26 23.85
N ILE A 541 10.56 13.44 23.24
CA ILE A 541 10.15 14.68 23.90
C ILE A 541 8.71 14.46 24.33
N LYS A 542 8.53 14.19 25.62
CA LYS A 542 7.21 13.99 26.19
C LYS A 542 6.40 15.25 25.90
N PRO A 543 5.37 15.21 25.07
CA PRO A 543 4.59 16.39 24.79
C PRO A 543 4.07 16.91 26.13
N ASN A 544 4.26 18.19 26.40
CA ASN A 544 3.78 18.80 27.63
C ASN A 544 2.26 18.97 27.54
N LEU A 545 1.57 17.82 27.49
CA LEU A 545 0.12 17.78 27.38
C LEU A 545 -0.47 18.16 28.74
N THR A 546 -1.31 19.16 28.79
CA THR A 546 -2.09 19.48 29.98
C THR A 546 -3.07 18.32 30.20
N PRO A 547 -3.05 17.65 31.36
CA PRO A 547 -3.98 16.56 31.61
C PRO A 547 -5.42 17.07 31.54
N ILE A 548 -6.24 16.37 30.79
CA ILE A 548 -7.68 16.66 30.79
C ILE A 548 -8.23 16.21 32.16
N LYS A 549 -8.84 17.13 32.90
CA LYS A 549 -9.49 16.81 34.19
C LYS A 549 -10.55 15.74 34.00
N ALA A 550 -10.75 14.90 35.00
CA ALA A 550 -11.82 13.94 34.99
C ALA A 550 -13.18 14.67 34.89
N PRO A 551 -14.08 14.20 34.02
CA PRO A 551 -15.41 14.78 33.94
C PRO A 551 -16.19 14.43 35.17
N ILE A 552 -16.93 15.42 35.72
CA ILE A 552 -17.87 15.28 36.82
C ILE A 552 -19.26 15.50 36.27
N LEU A 553 -20.11 14.48 36.30
CA LEU A 553 -21.46 14.58 35.76
C LEU A 553 -22.42 13.61 36.47
N LYS A 554 -23.70 13.93 36.39
CA LYS A 554 -24.77 13.06 36.86
C LYS A 554 -25.06 11.99 35.81
N HIS A 555 -24.96 10.72 36.20
CA HIS A 555 -25.16 9.61 35.26
C HIS A 555 -25.88 8.45 35.96
N ASN A 556 -26.88 7.90 35.30
CA ASN A 556 -27.58 6.70 35.77
C ASN A 556 -27.09 5.47 34.98
N PRO A 557 -26.19 4.61 35.56
CA PRO A 557 -25.69 3.42 34.88
C PRO A 557 -26.76 2.33 34.66
N PHE A 558 -27.95 2.45 35.29
CA PHE A 558 -29.03 1.48 35.23
C PHE A 558 -30.11 1.81 34.18
N GLU A 559 -29.92 2.85 33.40
CA GLU A 559 -30.81 3.23 32.31
C GLU A 559 -30.95 2.06 31.30
N PHE A 560 -29.88 1.33 31.12
CA PHE A 560 -29.83 0.09 30.31
C PHE A 560 -29.49 -1.11 31.18
N PRO A 561 -29.89 -2.35 30.80
CA PRO A 561 -29.51 -3.54 31.56
C PRO A 561 -28.00 -3.60 31.82
N LEU A 562 -27.63 -3.80 33.09
CA LEU A 562 -26.24 -3.82 33.52
C LEU A 562 -25.61 -5.17 33.16
N SER A 563 -24.48 -5.16 32.44
CA SER A 563 -23.63 -6.35 32.23
C SER A 563 -22.47 -6.35 33.23
N PHE A 564 -21.88 -7.52 33.48
CA PHE A 564 -20.69 -7.60 34.34
C PHE A 564 -19.55 -6.73 33.80
N SER A 565 -19.28 -6.73 32.48
CA SER A 565 -18.23 -5.89 31.88
C SER A 565 -18.47 -4.40 32.13
N ARG A 566 -19.74 -3.94 32.03
CA ARG A 566 -20.13 -2.57 32.30
C ARG A 566 -19.99 -2.20 33.77
N PHE A 567 -20.40 -3.10 34.64
CA PHE A 567 -20.23 -2.96 36.08
C PHE A 567 -18.76 -2.88 36.48
N ASN A 568 -17.95 -3.79 36.00
CA ASN A 568 -16.52 -3.87 36.30
C ASN A 568 -15.74 -2.63 35.85
N LEU A 569 -16.09 -2.04 34.69
CA LEU A 569 -15.49 -0.79 34.24
C LEU A 569 -15.91 0.39 35.11
N LEU A 570 -17.16 0.45 35.53
CA LEU A 570 -17.63 1.49 36.39
C LEU A 570 -16.97 1.45 37.80
N GLU A 571 -16.65 0.24 38.31
CA GLU A 571 -15.94 0.04 39.56
C GLU A 571 -14.46 0.41 39.49
N ASN A 572 -13.77 -0.11 38.47
CA ASN A 572 -12.31 -0.12 38.46
C ASN A 572 -11.69 0.88 37.46
N GLN A 573 -12.43 1.28 36.44
CA GLN A 573 -11.95 2.11 35.33
C GLN A 573 -13.00 3.11 34.87
N LYS A 574 -13.39 4.02 35.74
CA LYS A 574 -14.47 5.01 35.52
C LYS A 574 -14.24 5.86 34.26
N ARG A 575 -12.98 6.25 33.95
CA ARG A 575 -12.66 6.99 32.75
C ARG A 575 -12.88 6.15 31.49
N THR A 576 -12.48 4.88 31.48
CA THR A 576 -12.77 3.96 30.38
C THR A 576 -14.28 3.79 30.20
N TYR A 577 -15.03 3.67 31.32
CA TYR A 577 -16.49 3.63 31.30
C TYR A 577 -17.08 4.89 30.65
N TYR A 578 -16.59 6.09 31.00
CA TYR A 578 -17.04 7.37 30.48
C TYR A 578 -16.84 7.43 28.95
N TYR A 579 -15.62 7.15 28.46
CA TYR A 579 -15.34 7.21 27.03
C TYR A 579 -16.14 6.17 26.25
N ARG A 580 -16.26 4.95 26.76
CA ARG A 580 -16.91 3.84 26.07
C ARG A 580 -18.43 3.91 26.10
N TYR A 581 -19.03 4.21 27.23
CA TYR A 581 -20.48 4.07 27.43
C TYR A 581 -21.24 5.39 27.49
N ILE A 582 -20.59 6.48 27.84
CA ILE A 582 -21.23 7.81 27.86
C ILE A 582 -20.93 8.54 26.56
N LEU A 583 -19.67 8.58 26.12
CA LEU A 583 -19.29 9.21 24.86
C LEU A 583 -19.38 8.28 23.63
N ASN A 584 -19.64 7.01 23.81
CA ASN A 584 -19.71 5.99 22.74
C ASN A 584 -18.47 5.95 21.82
N LEU A 585 -17.28 6.17 22.37
CA LEU A 585 -16.06 6.09 21.59
C LEU A 585 -15.68 4.62 21.34
N ALA A 586 -15.38 4.28 20.11
CA ALA A 586 -14.82 2.97 19.78
C ALA A 586 -13.42 2.82 20.39
N GLU A 587 -13.09 1.63 20.86
CA GLU A 587 -11.71 1.34 21.29
C GLU A 587 -10.76 1.44 20.09
N PRO A 588 -9.59 2.09 20.25
CA PRO A 588 -8.57 2.10 19.23
C PRO A 588 -8.16 0.65 18.91
N ARG A 589 -8.13 0.29 17.65
CA ARG A 589 -7.63 -1.01 17.22
C ARG A 589 -6.11 -0.99 17.32
N VAL A 590 -5.57 -1.53 18.40
CA VAL A 590 -4.13 -1.77 18.53
C VAL A 590 -3.83 -3.13 17.92
N LEU A 591 -3.02 -3.13 16.86
CA LEU A 591 -2.45 -4.34 16.27
C LEU A 591 -1.27 -4.78 17.17
N SER A 592 -1.55 -5.39 18.32
CA SER A 592 -0.54 -5.85 19.26
C SER A 592 -0.68 -7.35 19.56
N GLU A 593 0.36 -7.93 20.16
CA GLU A 593 0.37 -9.33 20.63
C GLU A 593 -0.77 -9.66 21.61
N GLU A 594 -1.34 -8.68 22.30
CA GLU A 594 -2.54 -8.84 23.14
C GLU A 594 -3.74 -9.38 22.35
N SER A 595 -3.81 -9.11 21.05
CA SER A 595 -4.84 -9.68 20.17
C SER A 595 -4.71 -11.20 20.06
N LYS A 596 -3.49 -11.74 20.15
CA LYS A 596 -3.21 -13.19 20.04
C LYS A 596 -3.77 -13.96 21.24
N ALA A 597 -3.49 -13.52 22.47
CA ALA A 597 -4.00 -14.16 23.68
C ALA A 597 -5.54 -14.11 23.76
N LYS A 598 -6.14 -12.99 23.36
CA LYS A 598 -7.59 -12.84 23.28
C LYS A 598 -8.20 -13.77 22.24
N ASN A 599 -7.58 -13.88 21.07
CA ASN A 599 -8.04 -14.78 20.00
C ASN A 599 -7.95 -16.24 20.43
N GLN A 600 -6.88 -16.63 21.12
CA GLN A 600 -6.72 -17.97 21.69
C GLN A 600 -7.81 -18.27 22.71
N GLY A 601 -8.11 -17.34 23.62
CA GLY A 601 -9.20 -17.47 24.58
C GLY A 601 -10.55 -17.68 23.90
N ASN A 602 -10.90 -16.78 22.99
CA ASN A 602 -12.16 -16.85 22.24
C ASN A 602 -12.30 -18.15 21.44
N PHE A 603 -11.19 -18.62 20.85
CA PHE A 603 -11.17 -19.89 20.12
C PHE A 603 -11.53 -21.06 21.04
N ILE A 604 -10.89 -21.17 22.19
CA ILE A 604 -11.14 -22.28 23.13
C ILE A 604 -12.57 -22.26 23.66
N HIS A 605 -13.09 -21.08 24.08
CA HIS A 605 -14.49 -20.94 24.52
C HIS A 605 -15.45 -21.43 23.42
N LYS A 606 -15.19 -21.01 22.18
CA LYS A 606 -16.05 -21.42 21.05
C LYS A 606 -15.97 -22.91 20.74
N MET A 607 -14.79 -23.52 20.86
CA MET A 607 -14.63 -24.96 20.65
C MET A 607 -15.34 -25.78 21.73
N LEU A 608 -15.26 -25.36 22.99
CA LEU A 608 -15.97 -25.98 24.09
C LEU A 608 -17.49 -25.83 23.95
N GLU A 609 -17.96 -24.66 23.56
CA GLU A 609 -19.37 -24.44 23.24
C GLU A 609 -19.87 -25.41 22.16
N ILE A 610 -19.15 -25.49 21.01
CA ILE A 610 -19.52 -26.38 19.88
C ILE A 610 -19.51 -27.84 20.33
N TYR A 611 -18.51 -28.23 21.13
CA TYR A 611 -18.38 -29.58 21.61
C TYR A 611 -19.57 -29.99 22.47
N TYR A 612 -19.89 -29.25 23.52
CA TYR A 612 -20.95 -29.60 24.46
C TYR A 612 -22.36 -29.44 23.86
N LYS A 613 -22.55 -28.59 22.86
CA LYS A 613 -23.83 -28.47 22.14
C LYS A 613 -24.08 -29.60 21.15
N ASN A 614 -23.04 -30.14 20.50
CA ASN A 614 -23.23 -31.00 19.33
C ASN A 614 -22.80 -32.46 19.52
N TYR A 615 -21.96 -32.75 20.54
CA TYR A 615 -21.38 -34.08 20.66
C TYR A 615 -21.77 -34.80 21.96
N ALA A 616 -21.42 -34.28 23.14
CA ALA A 616 -21.77 -34.88 24.43
C ALA A 616 -21.85 -33.82 25.52
N ASN A 617 -22.78 -33.98 26.45
CA ASN A 617 -22.95 -33.07 27.58
C ASN A 617 -22.63 -33.71 28.94
N ASN A 618 -22.31 -34.99 28.97
CA ASN A 618 -21.99 -35.76 30.17
C ASN A 618 -20.75 -36.65 30.02
N ASP A 619 -20.00 -36.45 28.96
CA ASP A 619 -18.72 -37.10 28.69
C ASP A 619 -17.84 -36.14 27.85
N PHE A 620 -16.51 -36.35 27.90
CA PHE A 620 -15.56 -35.60 27.09
C PHE A 620 -14.61 -36.54 26.35
N ASP A 621 -14.84 -36.69 25.05
CA ASP A 621 -13.97 -37.47 24.15
C ASP A 621 -12.89 -36.57 23.55
N ILE A 622 -11.66 -36.73 23.99
CA ILE A 622 -10.51 -35.98 23.54
C ILE A 622 -10.26 -36.13 22.04
N LYS A 623 -10.56 -37.28 21.44
CA LYS A 623 -10.34 -37.48 20.00
C LYS A 623 -11.32 -36.67 19.17
N VAL A 624 -12.58 -36.63 19.59
CA VAL A 624 -13.61 -35.80 18.93
C VAL A 624 -13.25 -34.33 19.07
N PHE A 625 -12.79 -33.91 20.24
CA PHE A 625 -12.43 -32.51 20.50
C PHE A 625 -11.17 -32.10 19.72
N THR A 626 -10.14 -32.93 19.65
CA THR A 626 -8.94 -32.63 18.86
C THR A 626 -9.25 -32.53 17.35
N ASN A 627 -10.10 -33.41 16.83
CA ASN A 627 -10.57 -33.30 15.45
C ASN A 627 -11.36 -32.00 15.19
N LEU A 628 -12.11 -31.52 16.17
CA LEU A 628 -12.81 -30.24 16.09
C LEU A 628 -11.81 -29.08 16.06
N LEU A 629 -10.77 -29.11 16.90
CA LEU A 629 -9.70 -28.12 16.89
C LEU A 629 -8.99 -28.09 15.53
N ASP A 630 -8.63 -29.25 14.98
CA ASP A 630 -7.97 -29.38 13.67
C ASP A 630 -8.81 -28.80 12.51
N LYS A 631 -10.12 -28.90 12.61
CA LYS A 631 -11.04 -28.39 11.59
C LYS A 631 -11.23 -26.87 11.63
N GLU A 632 -11.17 -26.28 12.83
CA GLU A 632 -11.63 -24.91 13.03
C GLU A 632 -10.49 -23.90 13.28
N TYR A 633 -9.27 -24.33 13.67
CA TYR A 633 -8.19 -23.44 14.14
C TYR A 633 -7.81 -22.33 13.14
N GLN A 634 -7.83 -22.66 11.84
CA GLN A 634 -7.46 -21.69 10.79
C GLN A 634 -8.41 -20.49 10.72
N LYS A 635 -9.70 -20.70 10.99
CA LYS A 635 -10.69 -19.63 11.00
C LYS A 635 -10.45 -18.58 12.08
N TYR A 636 -9.76 -18.97 13.15
CA TYR A 636 -9.45 -18.11 14.31
C TYR A 636 -8.01 -17.61 14.31
N ASN A 637 -7.27 -17.84 13.23
CA ASN A 637 -5.87 -17.42 13.11
C ASN A 637 -4.97 -17.95 14.24
N ILE A 638 -5.16 -19.23 14.62
CA ILE A 638 -4.35 -19.94 15.61
C ILE A 638 -3.17 -20.60 14.91
N SER A 639 -1.97 -20.45 15.44
CA SER A 639 -0.78 -21.10 14.89
C SER A 639 -0.81 -22.61 15.13
N GLU A 640 -0.15 -23.39 14.26
CA GLU A 640 -0.03 -24.83 14.42
C GLU A 640 0.64 -25.21 15.74
N LEU A 641 1.62 -24.43 16.20
CA LEU A 641 2.26 -24.63 17.50
C LEU A 641 1.27 -24.44 18.64
N ASP A 642 0.48 -23.38 18.63
CA ASP A 642 -0.53 -23.12 19.65
C ASP A 642 -1.59 -24.22 19.65
N LEU A 643 -1.99 -24.70 18.48
CA LEU A 643 -2.91 -25.82 18.32
C LEU A 643 -2.40 -27.10 18.98
N GLU A 644 -1.14 -27.48 18.74
CA GLU A 644 -0.55 -28.66 19.38
C GLU A 644 -0.42 -28.50 20.90
N VAL A 645 -0.08 -27.33 21.38
CA VAL A 645 -0.09 -27.00 22.81
C VAL A 645 -1.48 -27.17 23.41
N PHE A 646 -2.53 -26.74 22.75
CA PHE A 646 -3.91 -26.95 23.18
C PHE A 646 -4.27 -28.42 23.23
N LYS A 647 -3.96 -29.20 22.20
CA LYS A 647 -4.22 -30.66 22.20
C LYS A 647 -3.58 -31.36 23.39
N LEU A 648 -2.33 -31.02 23.68
CA LEU A 648 -1.63 -31.56 24.85
C LEU A 648 -2.30 -31.18 26.19
N LYS A 649 -2.67 -29.93 26.37
CA LYS A 649 -3.36 -29.43 27.56
C LYS A 649 -4.73 -30.10 27.73
N PHE A 650 -5.48 -30.28 26.66
CA PHE A 650 -6.81 -30.88 26.71
C PHE A 650 -6.81 -32.39 27.03
N ILE A 651 -5.69 -33.08 26.99
CA ILE A 651 -5.57 -34.43 27.55
C ILE A 651 -5.82 -34.41 29.08
N GLN A 652 -5.29 -33.42 29.78
CA GLN A 652 -5.53 -33.28 31.21
C GLN A 652 -6.97 -32.78 31.48
N PHE A 653 -7.50 -31.87 30.65
CA PHE A 653 -8.89 -31.44 30.69
C PHE A 653 -9.83 -32.64 30.63
N ALA A 654 -9.65 -33.56 29.67
CA ALA A 654 -10.49 -34.72 29.48
C ALA A 654 -10.50 -35.64 30.71
N LYS A 655 -9.35 -35.78 31.39
CA LYS A 655 -9.31 -36.55 32.67
C LYS A 655 -10.10 -35.89 33.77
N ASN A 656 -9.98 -34.59 33.93
CA ASN A 656 -10.65 -33.84 34.97
C ASN A 656 -12.17 -33.75 34.71
N GLU A 657 -12.58 -33.60 33.45
CA GLU A 657 -14.00 -33.65 33.05
C GLU A 657 -14.61 -35.02 33.32
N LYS A 658 -13.91 -36.09 33.02
CA LYS A 658 -14.38 -37.45 33.34
C LYS A 658 -14.59 -37.66 34.84
N GLU A 659 -13.68 -37.13 35.67
CA GLU A 659 -13.86 -37.16 37.14
C GLU A 659 -15.06 -36.30 37.57
N HIS A 660 -15.22 -35.10 36.96
CA HIS A 660 -16.34 -34.21 37.26
C HIS A 660 -17.70 -34.83 36.88
N PHE A 661 -17.80 -35.41 35.71
CA PHE A 661 -19.06 -36.09 35.28
C PHE A 661 -19.33 -37.36 36.11
N SER A 662 -18.29 -38.05 36.63
CA SER A 662 -18.49 -39.21 37.48
C SER A 662 -19.19 -38.88 38.82
N LYS A 663 -19.17 -37.58 39.23
CA LYS A 663 -19.89 -37.04 40.38
C LYS A 663 -21.37 -36.73 40.06
N GLY A 664 -21.83 -37.08 38.88
CA GLY A 664 -23.22 -36.93 38.45
C GLY A 664 -23.58 -35.60 37.82
N PHE A 665 -22.57 -34.75 37.50
CA PHE A 665 -22.78 -33.52 36.74
C PHE A 665 -22.95 -33.83 35.28
N TYR A 666 -23.68 -32.95 34.60
CA TYR A 666 -23.74 -32.85 33.14
C TYR A 666 -23.84 -31.40 32.72
N VAL A 667 -23.37 -31.04 31.55
CA VAL A 667 -23.46 -29.68 31.00
C VAL A 667 -24.90 -29.43 30.58
N ALA A 668 -25.59 -28.55 31.27
CA ALA A 668 -26.97 -28.20 30.99
C ALA A 668 -27.05 -27.07 29.93
N HIS A 669 -26.17 -26.07 30.06
CA HIS A 669 -26.12 -24.94 29.14
C HIS A 669 -24.68 -24.49 28.88
N THR A 670 -24.44 -23.99 27.64
CA THR A 670 -23.20 -23.32 27.26
C THR A 670 -23.54 -22.02 26.56
N GLU A 671 -22.78 -20.95 26.80
CA GLU A 671 -23.00 -19.59 26.24
C GLU A 671 -24.46 -19.17 26.35
N LEU A 672 -24.99 -19.25 27.60
CA LEU A 672 -26.39 -18.94 27.85
C LEU A 672 -26.57 -17.46 28.09
N GLU A 673 -27.26 -16.80 27.17
CA GLU A 673 -27.65 -15.37 27.33
C GLU A 673 -28.85 -15.26 28.24
N LEU A 674 -28.75 -14.41 29.25
CA LEU A 674 -29.78 -14.20 30.27
C LEU A 674 -30.04 -12.73 30.53
N ASN A 675 -31.29 -12.46 30.89
CA ASN A 675 -31.74 -11.17 31.42
C ASN A 675 -32.53 -11.46 32.68
N ASN A 676 -32.19 -10.80 33.80
CA ASN A 676 -32.86 -10.98 35.07
C ASN A 676 -33.08 -9.62 35.77
N ILE A 677 -33.97 -9.58 36.74
CA ILE A 677 -34.24 -8.40 37.58
C ILE A 677 -33.79 -8.72 39.00
N LEU A 678 -32.74 -8.05 39.44
CA LEU A 678 -32.27 -8.19 40.83
C LEU A 678 -32.98 -7.15 41.72
N LYS A 679 -33.62 -7.63 42.79
CA LYS A 679 -34.26 -6.76 43.79
C LYS A 679 -33.25 -6.32 44.85
N LEU A 680 -33.16 -5.03 45.13
CA LEU A 680 -32.25 -4.42 46.09
C LEU A 680 -33.03 -3.62 47.15
N GLY A 681 -33.91 -4.31 47.87
CA GLY A 681 -34.84 -3.66 48.81
C GLY A 681 -35.99 -2.97 48.09
N ALA A 682 -36.07 -1.65 48.14
CA ALA A 682 -37.08 -0.86 47.43
C ALA A 682 -36.76 -0.66 45.92
N ASP A 683 -35.50 -0.75 45.54
CA ASP A 683 -35.03 -0.57 44.17
C ASP A 683 -34.91 -1.93 43.42
N SER A 684 -34.91 -1.89 42.10
CA SER A 684 -34.66 -3.06 41.28
C SER A 684 -33.83 -2.68 40.05
N ILE A 685 -32.88 -3.54 39.66
CA ILE A 685 -32.03 -3.29 38.51
C ILE A 685 -32.13 -4.48 37.53
N LYS A 686 -32.05 -4.13 36.20
CA LYS A 686 -32.02 -5.14 35.17
C LYS A 686 -30.59 -5.57 34.94
N LEU A 687 -30.33 -6.87 35.02
CA LEU A 687 -29.05 -7.48 34.71
C LEU A 687 -29.14 -8.20 33.36
N LYS A 688 -28.03 -8.21 32.62
CA LYS A 688 -27.85 -9.04 31.44
C LYS A 688 -26.46 -9.63 31.38
N GLY A 689 -26.31 -10.79 30.76
CA GLY A 689 -25.00 -11.38 30.54
C GLY A 689 -25.11 -12.74 29.88
N THR A 690 -23.94 -13.25 29.52
CA THR A 690 -23.77 -14.59 28.95
C THR A 690 -22.93 -15.39 29.95
N ILE A 691 -23.36 -16.58 30.28
CA ILE A 691 -22.64 -17.50 31.15
C ILE A 691 -22.00 -18.58 30.28
N ASP A 692 -20.69 -18.77 30.43
CA ASP A 692 -19.93 -19.69 29.57
C ASP A 692 -20.45 -21.13 29.67
N ARG A 693 -20.65 -21.64 30.90
CA ARG A 693 -21.11 -23.00 31.13
C ARG A 693 -21.91 -23.13 32.44
N ILE A 694 -22.97 -23.89 32.38
CA ILE A 694 -23.76 -24.27 33.55
C ILE A 694 -23.86 -25.79 33.58
N ASP A 695 -23.40 -26.38 34.65
CA ASP A 695 -23.52 -27.79 34.91
C ASP A 695 -24.64 -28.05 35.93
N SER A 696 -25.40 -29.10 35.71
CA SER A 696 -26.47 -29.51 36.62
C SER A 696 -26.22 -30.91 37.18
N SER A 697 -26.61 -31.10 38.42
CA SER A 697 -26.61 -32.40 39.09
C SER A 697 -27.83 -32.57 40.00
N LYS A 698 -27.97 -33.70 40.66
CA LYS A 698 -29.04 -33.93 41.66
C LYS A 698 -28.90 -32.99 42.87
N GLU A 699 -27.70 -32.49 43.13
CA GLU A 699 -27.38 -31.64 44.30
C GLU A 699 -27.51 -30.14 43.98
N GLY A 700 -27.71 -29.76 42.74
CA GLY A 700 -27.87 -28.38 42.33
C GLY A 700 -27.08 -28.02 41.08
N ASN A 701 -27.02 -26.74 40.81
CA ASN A 701 -26.36 -26.17 39.63
C ASN A 701 -24.96 -25.65 40.00
N LEU A 702 -24.02 -25.75 39.05
CA LEU A 702 -22.67 -25.20 39.13
C LEU A 702 -22.44 -24.26 37.92
N ILE A 703 -22.24 -22.98 38.17
CA ILE A 703 -21.90 -21.99 37.19
C ILE A 703 -20.38 -21.93 37.00
N ILE A 704 -19.92 -22.09 35.78
CA ILE A 704 -18.50 -22.13 35.40
C ILE A 704 -18.20 -21.03 34.40
N ASP A 705 -17.13 -20.28 34.64
CA ASP A 705 -16.56 -19.29 33.72
C ASP A 705 -15.12 -19.70 33.39
N TYR A 706 -14.81 -19.83 32.11
CA TYR A 706 -13.50 -20.23 31.62
C TYR A 706 -12.49 -19.07 31.68
N LYS A 707 -11.28 -19.35 32.17
CA LYS A 707 -10.17 -18.40 32.19
C LYS A 707 -8.93 -18.93 31.50
N SER A 708 -8.54 -18.32 30.41
CA SER A 708 -7.28 -18.60 29.69
C SER A 708 -6.09 -17.78 30.21
N GLY A 709 -6.37 -16.68 30.94
CA GLY A 709 -5.39 -15.85 31.61
C GLY A 709 -5.34 -16.07 33.12
N LYS A 710 -4.86 -15.06 33.87
CA LYS A 710 -4.81 -15.10 35.33
C LYS A 710 -6.23 -15.11 35.91
N VAL A 711 -6.52 -16.11 36.72
CA VAL A 711 -7.82 -16.20 37.44
C VAL A 711 -7.94 -15.06 38.47
N PRO A 712 -9.00 -14.24 38.41
CA PRO A 712 -9.14 -13.12 39.33
C PRO A 712 -9.46 -13.59 40.75
N SER A 713 -8.74 -13.05 41.75
CA SER A 713 -8.90 -13.43 43.14
C SER A 713 -9.96 -12.66 43.92
N ASN A 714 -10.46 -11.56 43.39
CA ASN A 714 -11.38 -10.66 44.12
C ASN A 714 -12.42 -10.03 43.18
N SER A 715 -13.05 -10.86 42.35
CA SER A 715 -14.00 -10.42 41.32
C SER A 715 -15.44 -10.64 41.71
N TYR A 716 -16.32 -9.73 41.36
CA TYR A 716 -17.77 -9.89 41.47
C TYR A 716 -18.39 -10.77 40.37
N GLN A 717 -17.60 -11.27 39.42
CA GLN A 717 -18.12 -11.94 38.20
C GLN A 717 -19.00 -13.14 38.55
N LEU A 718 -18.52 -14.02 39.39
CA LEU A 718 -19.28 -15.22 39.78
C LEU A 718 -20.56 -14.87 40.56
N ALA A 719 -20.48 -13.93 41.48
CA ALA A 719 -21.67 -13.41 42.19
C ALA A 719 -22.69 -12.76 41.23
N PHE A 720 -22.19 -12.08 40.19
CA PHE A 720 -23.05 -11.50 39.17
C PHE A 720 -23.79 -12.57 38.36
N TYR A 721 -23.12 -13.68 38.07
CA TYR A 721 -23.72 -14.80 37.36
C TYR A 721 -24.70 -15.58 38.24
N GLN A 722 -24.45 -15.68 39.56
CA GLN A 722 -25.47 -16.19 40.54
C GLN A 722 -26.74 -15.32 40.50
N ALA A 723 -26.56 -13.99 40.60
CA ALA A 723 -27.68 -13.06 40.51
C ALA A 723 -28.43 -13.14 39.19
N LEU A 724 -27.75 -13.54 38.13
CA LEU A 724 -28.32 -13.60 36.77
C LEU A 724 -29.09 -14.91 36.54
N TYR A 725 -28.63 -16.04 37.05
CA TYR A 725 -29.20 -17.36 36.78
C TYR A 725 -29.89 -17.98 37.97
N ASP A 726 -29.15 -18.32 39.04
CA ASP A 726 -29.64 -18.99 40.22
C ASP A 726 -28.79 -18.62 41.43
N GLU A 727 -29.40 -17.96 42.40
CA GLU A 727 -28.75 -17.46 43.61
C GLU A 727 -28.18 -18.59 44.52
N ASN A 728 -28.72 -19.79 44.41
CA ASN A 728 -28.28 -20.97 45.16
C ASN A 728 -27.24 -21.82 44.39
N ALA A 729 -26.92 -21.51 43.16
CA ALA A 729 -25.94 -22.25 42.40
C ALA A 729 -24.54 -22.12 42.98
N SER A 730 -23.80 -23.22 42.99
CA SER A 730 -22.35 -23.19 43.21
C SER A 730 -21.66 -22.48 42.05
N VAL A 731 -20.49 -21.90 42.31
CA VAL A 731 -19.75 -21.16 41.31
C VAL A 731 -18.26 -21.50 41.30
N GLY A 732 -17.63 -21.39 40.15
CA GLY A 732 -16.19 -21.61 40.01
C GLY A 732 -15.61 -21.04 38.71
N PHE A 733 -14.34 -20.72 38.74
CA PHE A 733 -13.57 -20.43 37.52
C PHE A 733 -12.92 -21.72 37.03
N TYR A 734 -13.07 -22.03 35.74
CA TYR A 734 -12.28 -23.10 35.13
C TYR A 734 -10.98 -22.49 34.57
N ASP A 735 -9.89 -22.72 35.27
CA ASP A 735 -8.57 -22.29 34.83
C ASP A 735 -8.05 -23.20 33.70
N LEU A 736 -8.01 -22.67 32.46
CA LEU A 736 -7.54 -23.38 31.29
C LEU A 736 -6.00 -23.54 31.23
N ASN A 737 -5.26 -23.00 32.21
CA ASN A 737 -3.83 -23.26 32.36
C ASN A 737 -3.55 -24.46 33.22
N SER A 738 -4.22 -24.58 34.37
CA SER A 738 -4.12 -25.75 35.27
C SER A 738 -5.12 -26.86 34.95
N MET A 739 -6.09 -26.57 34.05
CA MET A 739 -7.19 -27.48 33.69
C MET A 739 -8.06 -27.92 34.86
N GLN A 740 -8.29 -27.08 35.84
CA GLN A 740 -9.06 -27.36 37.06
C GLN A 740 -10.12 -26.30 37.36
N ILE A 741 -11.20 -26.72 37.98
CA ILE A 741 -12.21 -25.81 38.52
C ILE A 741 -11.69 -25.30 39.89
N LEU A 742 -11.55 -24.00 39.98
CA LEU A 742 -11.07 -23.30 41.17
C LEU A 742 -12.25 -22.64 41.87
N HIS A 743 -12.56 -23.10 43.06
CA HIS A 743 -13.53 -22.50 43.96
C HIS A 743 -12.83 -21.46 44.84
N GLN A 744 -12.20 -20.45 44.21
CA GLN A 744 -11.48 -19.41 44.95
C GLN A 744 -12.46 -18.48 45.70
N LYS A 745 -11.94 -17.74 46.70
CA LYS A 745 -12.65 -16.65 47.36
C LYS A 745 -13.01 -15.54 46.37
N ALA A 746 -14.08 -15.75 45.64
CA ALA A 746 -14.73 -14.67 44.92
C ALA A 746 -15.56 -13.81 45.89
N LYS A 747 -15.90 -12.62 45.46
CA LYS A 747 -16.89 -11.82 46.21
C LYS A 747 -18.23 -12.53 46.28
N SER A 748 -18.90 -12.45 47.41
CA SER A 748 -20.21 -13.10 47.65
C SER A 748 -21.34 -12.34 46.95
N LEU A 749 -22.48 -13.00 46.79
CA LEU A 749 -23.69 -12.39 46.27
C LEU A 749 -24.18 -11.24 47.17
N ASP A 750 -24.02 -11.33 48.47
CA ASP A 750 -24.40 -10.29 49.43
C ASP A 750 -23.48 -9.09 49.30
N GLU A 751 -22.18 -9.27 49.13
CA GLU A 751 -21.24 -8.17 48.83
C GLU A 751 -21.58 -7.48 47.51
N LEU A 752 -21.99 -8.21 46.48
CA LEU A 752 -22.45 -7.64 45.21
C LEU A 752 -23.71 -6.81 45.41
N ARG A 753 -24.69 -7.32 46.17
CA ARG A 753 -25.93 -6.60 46.46
C ARG A 753 -25.70 -5.29 47.21
N GLU A 754 -24.84 -5.31 48.21
CA GLU A 754 -24.47 -4.08 48.94
C GLU A 754 -23.78 -3.09 48.00
N ARG A 755 -22.85 -3.55 47.19
CA ARG A 755 -22.15 -2.67 46.25
C ARG A 755 -23.07 -2.07 45.18
N LEU A 756 -24.03 -2.85 44.67
CA LEU A 756 -25.02 -2.35 43.72
C LEU A 756 -25.99 -1.33 44.37
N LYS A 757 -26.34 -1.47 45.68
CA LYS A 757 -27.08 -0.46 46.43
C LYS A 757 -26.28 0.84 46.50
N ASP A 758 -24.98 0.79 46.81
CA ASP A 758 -24.13 1.98 46.83
C ASP A 758 -24.09 2.67 45.47
N LEU A 759 -23.99 1.91 44.39
CA LEU A 759 -24.05 2.49 43.03
C LEU A 759 -25.39 3.12 42.67
N VAL A 760 -26.49 2.56 43.17
CA VAL A 760 -27.83 3.20 43.03
C VAL A 760 -27.87 4.54 43.76
N LEU A 761 -27.27 4.63 44.95
CA LEU A 761 -27.17 5.88 45.70
C LEU A 761 -26.24 6.88 44.95
N MET A 762 -25.07 6.44 44.54
CA MET A 762 -24.11 7.26 43.76
C MET A 762 -24.73 7.80 42.45
N SER A 763 -25.59 7.02 41.78
CA SER A 763 -26.25 7.49 40.55
C SER A 763 -27.17 8.69 40.71
N LYS A 764 -27.55 9.03 41.96
CA LYS A 764 -28.37 10.21 42.32
C LYS A 764 -27.53 11.46 42.45
N GLU A 765 -26.21 11.33 42.60
CA GLU A 765 -25.23 12.40 42.79
C GLU A 765 -24.37 12.58 41.55
N GLU A 766 -23.50 13.58 41.55
CA GLU A 766 -22.48 13.77 40.53
C GLU A 766 -21.34 12.79 40.75
N ILE A 767 -20.95 12.07 39.69
CA ILE A 767 -19.87 11.07 39.71
C ILE A 767 -18.66 11.69 39.03
N GLU A 768 -17.53 11.67 39.73
CA GLU A 768 -16.23 11.95 39.12
C GLU A 768 -15.70 10.68 38.42
N PHE A 769 -15.47 10.79 37.10
CA PHE A 769 -15.00 9.67 36.27
C PHE A 769 -13.48 9.64 36.21
N GLU A 770 -12.82 9.53 37.36
CA GLU A 770 -11.37 9.32 37.47
C GLU A 770 -11.04 7.84 37.71
N ASN A 771 -9.98 7.34 37.09
CA ASN A 771 -9.52 5.98 37.34
C ASN A 771 -8.64 5.92 38.59
N GLU A 772 -8.86 4.92 39.44
CA GLU A 772 -7.99 4.66 40.57
C GLU A 772 -6.68 3.93 40.15
N GLN A 773 -6.73 3.13 39.09
CA GLN A 773 -5.57 2.41 38.52
C GLN A 773 -5.55 2.58 37.02
N ASP A 774 -4.42 3.00 36.50
CA ASP A 774 -4.31 3.59 35.15
C ASP A 774 -3.56 2.74 34.12
N GLU A 775 -3.17 1.50 34.43
CA GLU A 775 -2.23 0.74 33.58
C GLU A 775 -2.81 0.32 32.22
N TYR A 776 -4.11 0.12 32.09
CA TYR A 776 -4.72 -0.49 30.90
C TYR A 776 -5.91 0.29 30.29
N CYS A 777 -5.91 1.63 30.35
CA CYS A 777 -6.98 2.39 29.73
C CYS A 777 -6.72 2.54 28.22
N PRO A 778 -7.57 2.01 27.30
CA PRO A 778 -7.39 2.15 25.87
C PRO A 778 -7.48 3.58 25.36
N TYR A 779 -8.06 4.48 26.15
CA TYR A 779 -8.20 5.90 25.84
C TYR A 779 -7.13 6.78 26.51
N LYS A 780 -6.08 6.19 27.03
CA LYS A 780 -5.00 6.88 27.76
C LYS A 780 -4.40 8.06 27.01
N LEU A 781 -4.27 7.95 25.69
CA LEU A 781 -3.77 9.01 24.82
C LEU A 781 -4.63 10.28 24.83
N ILE A 782 -5.91 10.18 25.20
CA ILE A 782 -6.83 11.33 25.21
C ILE A 782 -6.56 12.23 26.42
N TYR A 783 -6.17 11.66 27.55
CA TYR A 783 -6.16 12.40 28.83
C TYR A 783 -4.84 12.40 29.59
N LYS A 784 -3.88 11.55 29.26
CA LYS A 784 -2.60 11.50 29.97
C LYS A 784 -1.57 12.44 29.43
N LYS A 785 -0.80 13.02 30.38
CA LYS A 785 0.30 13.93 30.13
C LYS A 785 1.58 13.20 29.70
N GLU A 786 1.72 11.93 30.05
CA GLU A 786 2.92 11.14 29.80
C GLU A 786 2.54 9.80 29.17
N LEU A 787 3.09 9.54 28.01
CA LEU A 787 3.12 8.23 27.39
C LEU A 787 4.28 7.45 28.03
N LYS A 788 3.99 6.56 28.97
CA LYS A 788 4.98 5.58 29.44
C LYS A 788 5.04 4.39 28.51
#